data_8e7cd64aee03c9efa981c21ee2a1cad8
#
_entry.id   8e7cd64aee03c9efa981c21ee2a1cad8
#
_cell.length_a   1.000
_cell.length_b   1.000
_cell.length_c   1.000
_cell.angle_alpha   90.00
_cell.angle_beta   90.00
_cell.angle_gamma   90.00
#
_symmetry.space_group_name_H-M   'P 1'
#
loop_
_entity.id
_entity.type
_entity.pdbx_description
1 polymer ?
#
loop_
_entity_poly.entity_id
_entity_poly.type
_entity_poly.pdbx_seq_one_letter_code
_entity_poly.pdbx_strand_id
1 'polypeptide(L)'
;NGVILITTKKGTKREGLGITISGSVSAETIFMNPKMQKAFGQGDNGSYNAETSNSWGPAMGTEYTFNGQKRIMQYYDNVDSFFKTGTNLTESISFSQQYDKTSIYASLNRMDDSSKIPGATLDRTNLTLRAFYTFGKDDRWSLDAKVQYINTNADNRPMTGSNDQNMFRTIYQLPSSMDIRDYSNPLTDEGKINWYNNSGMNPYWAELYNTNHDTRNRFLMNASLKYKFTDWLNAEIKAGSDMYNTESNNKLYAGSNRNNGNSQYSLEEKKFYENNFSFLISAQKDHLINKFGGTMTFGGNLMERKSTGLKGDATKLTVPNLFNLLNSSKNDRNFKETYNHKKINSLYGTLGINYDGWIFLDATFRNDWSSALSKENRSFFYPSISASWIISDMVGKIGKMMPSWFTYAKVRASFAQVGNDMDAYQLYNYYEISSDPNGNTTGKPLETYYDSTVRSELISSWEAGVELKFFNNRLGFDFAWYKSNAKRQLMDIPMDYMSGYKARKINAGNIQNTGVELMINARPIETKDFSWDTQLNFSKNNNKVLELAPGVNKYELGGAAELKVYAVQGGNYGEIWGTKFMRVTDENSPYYGKLLLNEAGLPQSTGVSEKIGDQQADCMLGWNNSFRYKNFALSFQIDGRLGGDIYSYTNYALQIAGRAECTAPGGMREDFVVDGVIRQQDGSYAPSTIKVSQQDYWQAIGTGNTGIGEANIYDATNIRLRNIALNYSFPSSMLKKTIFQQLKLGFSINNVWMIYSDMNGIDPEAVFITNTNATGFENCASPTSRSYLFNVTLGF
;
A
#
# COMPACT_ATOMS: atom_id res chain seq x y z
N ASN A 1 4.10 16.94 0.05
CA ASN A 1 3.19 16.71 1.18
C ASN A 1 1.77 17.12 0.79
N GLY A 2 1.04 16.24 0.12
CA GLY A 2 -0.37 16.45 -0.20
C GLY A 2 -1.26 16.34 1.05
N VAL A 3 -2.32 17.14 1.10
CA VAL A 3 -3.36 17.02 2.14
C VAL A 3 -4.63 16.54 1.48
N ILE A 4 -5.21 15.45 1.99
CA ILE A 4 -6.52 14.97 1.58
C ILE A 4 -7.56 15.51 2.56
N LEU A 5 -8.40 16.42 2.08
CA LEU A 5 -9.53 16.96 2.86
C LEU A 5 -10.78 16.14 2.59
N ILE A 6 -11.28 15.41 3.59
CA ILE A 6 -12.51 14.64 3.50
C ILE A 6 -13.64 15.40 4.20
N THR A 7 -14.63 15.82 3.41
CA THR A 7 -15.86 16.41 3.94
C THR A 7 -16.97 15.35 3.95
N THR A 8 -17.46 14.99 5.12
CA THR A 8 -18.55 14.01 5.25
C THR A 8 -19.89 14.63 4.89
N LYS A 9 -20.80 13.79 4.36
CA LYS A 9 -22.16 14.22 4.00
C LYS A 9 -22.89 14.87 5.17
N LYS A 10 -23.64 15.91 4.87
CA LYS A 10 -24.61 16.56 5.78
C LYS A 10 -26.02 16.34 5.25
N GLY A 11 -27.03 16.53 6.09
CA GLY A 11 -28.40 16.64 5.65
C GLY A 11 -28.56 17.82 4.69
N THR A 12 -29.21 17.60 3.58
CA THR A 12 -29.50 18.63 2.56
C THR A 12 -30.97 18.64 2.26
N LYS A 13 -31.53 19.81 1.98
CA LYS A 13 -32.96 19.90 1.57
C LYS A 13 -33.14 19.07 0.29
N ARG A 14 -34.07 18.14 0.36
CA ARG A 14 -34.43 17.28 -0.77
C ARG A 14 -35.92 17.26 -0.95
N GLU A 15 -36.37 17.10 -2.18
CA GLU A 15 -37.75 16.72 -2.48
C GLU A 15 -37.97 15.26 -2.08
N GLY A 16 -39.18 14.91 -1.67
CA GLY A 16 -39.58 13.57 -1.22
C GLY A 16 -39.13 13.26 0.22
N LEU A 17 -38.96 11.96 0.50
CA LEU A 17 -38.66 11.47 1.84
C LEU A 17 -37.21 11.70 2.26
N GLY A 18 -36.32 12.01 1.32
CA GLY A 18 -34.88 12.14 1.56
C GLY A 18 -34.17 10.82 1.81
N ILE A 19 -34.79 9.70 1.47
CA ILE A 19 -34.24 8.34 1.60
C ILE A 19 -33.54 7.97 0.29
N THR A 20 -32.36 7.40 0.40
CA THR A 20 -31.63 6.80 -0.73
C THR A 20 -31.24 5.38 -0.34
N ILE A 21 -31.61 4.42 -1.19
CA ILE A 21 -31.20 3.03 -1.10
C ILE A 21 -30.24 2.76 -2.26
N SER A 22 -29.11 2.16 -1.98
CA SER A 22 -28.18 1.71 -3.01
C SER A 22 -27.68 0.31 -2.71
N GLY A 23 -27.56 -0.50 -3.77
CA GLY A 23 -26.97 -1.81 -3.71
C GLY A 23 -25.92 -1.95 -4.81
N SER A 24 -24.85 -2.65 -4.50
CA SER A 24 -23.87 -3.05 -5.50
C SER A 24 -23.44 -4.49 -5.28
N VAL A 25 -23.28 -5.21 -6.38
CA VAL A 25 -22.71 -6.56 -6.39
C VAL A 25 -21.50 -6.54 -7.30
N SER A 26 -20.39 -7.13 -6.84
CA SER A 26 -19.22 -7.34 -7.68
C SER A 26 -18.80 -8.80 -7.71
N ALA A 27 -18.29 -9.22 -8.88
CA ALA A 27 -17.57 -10.47 -9.04
C ALA A 27 -16.10 -10.16 -9.26
N GLU A 28 -15.22 -10.88 -8.57
CA GLU A 28 -13.78 -10.73 -8.65
C GLU A 28 -13.12 -11.96 -9.21
N THR A 29 -12.31 -11.77 -10.24
CA THR A 29 -11.48 -12.82 -10.86
C THR A 29 -10.02 -12.44 -10.82
N ILE A 30 -9.13 -13.37 -11.10
CA ILE A 30 -7.71 -13.08 -11.23
C ILE A 30 -7.48 -12.14 -12.42
N PHE A 31 -6.67 -11.10 -12.22
CA PHE A 31 -6.28 -10.17 -13.27
C PHE A 31 -4.97 -10.58 -13.95
N MET A 32 -3.95 -10.93 -13.17
CA MET A 32 -2.64 -11.34 -13.66
C MET A 32 -2.13 -12.57 -12.90
N ASN A 33 -1.50 -13.49 -13.63
CA ASN A 33 -0.81 -14.66 -13.10
C ASN A 33 0.60 -14.72 -13.66
N PRO A 34 1.58 -15.26 -12.89
CA PRO A 34 2.89 -15.56 -13.42
C PRO A 34 2.82 -16.43 -14.68
N LYS A 35 3.66 -16.14 -15.67
CA LYS A 35 3.77 -16.98 -16.86
C LYS A 35 4.51 -18.27 -16.51
N MET A 36 3.82 -19.38 -16.64
CA MET A 36 4.32 -20.71 -16.28
C MET A 36 4.35 -21.65 -17.48
N GLN A 37 5.39 -22.53 -17.50
CA GLN A 37 5.50 -23.57 -18.52
C GLN A 37 4.43 -24.66 -18.32
N LYS A 38 3.98 -25.27 -19.44
CA LYS A 38 2.92 -26.29 -19.49
C LYS A 38 3.38 -27.61 -20.12
N ALA A 39 4.67 -27.72 -20.42
CA ALA A 39 5.22 -28.81 -21.23
C ALA A 39 5.84 -29.95 -20.43
N PHE A 40 6.26 -29.68 -19.17
CA PHE A 40 6.97 -30.65 -18.35
C PHE A 40 6.32 -30.79 -16.97
N GLY A 41 6.35 -32.02 -16.43
CA GLY A 41 5.72 -32.34 -15.16
C GLY A 41 6.73 -32.51 -14.01
N GLN A 42 6.23 -33.12 -12.92
CA GLN A 42 6.95 -33.38 -11.68
C GLN A 42 8.17 -34.26 -11.92
N GLY A 43 9.32 -33.91 -11.31
CA GLY A 43 10.53 -34.67 -11.38
C GLY A 43 11.79 -33.82 -11.41
N ASP A 44 12.91 -34.50 -11.61
CA ASP A 44 14.24 -33.90 -11.74
C ASP A 44 15.02 -34.62 -12.85
N ASN A 45 15.90 -33.91 -13.54
CA ASN A 45 16.76 -34.45 -14.61
C ASN A 45 15.99 -35.26 -15.69
N GLY A 46 14.81 -34.77 -16.08
CA GLY A 46 13.95 -35.42 -17.07
C GLY A 46 13.22 -36.66 -16.56
N SER A 47 13.44 -37.09 -15.32
CA SER A 47 12.84 -38.28 -14.71
C SER A 47 11.78 -37.94 -13.68
N TYR A 48 10.72 -38.76 -13.60
CA TYR A 48 9.67 -38.58 -12.61
C TYR A 48 10.20 -38.87 -11.19
N ASN A 49 9.88 -37.99 -10.26
CA ASN A 49 10.14 -38.12 -8.83
C ASN A 49 8.94 -37.58 -8.04
N ALA A 50 8.26 -38.48 -7.30
CA ALA A 50 7.02 -38.16 -6.58
C ALA A 50 7.23 -37.27 -5.35
N GLU A 51 8.43 -37.17 -4.81
CA GLU A 51 8.73 -36.43 -3.58
C GLU A 51 9.17 -34.98 -3.82
N THR A 52 9.59 -34.67 -5.06
CA THR A 52 10.07 -33.31 -5.39
C THR A 52 8.92 -32.35 -5.66
N SER A 53 9.12 -31.08 -5.31
CA SER A 53 8.27 -29.97 -5.74
C SER A 53 8.69 -29.38 -7.10
N ASN A 54 9.73 -29.93 -7.71
CA ASN A 54 10.26 -29.44 -8.97
C ASN A 54 9.46 -29.97 -10.18
N SER A 55 9.47 -29.22 -11.25
CA SER A 55 8.89 -29.58 -12.55
C SER A 55 9.97 -29.81 -13.60
N TRP A 56 11.12 -30.38 -13.20
CA TRP A 56 12.20 -30.80 -14.08
C TRP A 56 12.09 -32.24 -14.58
N GLY A 57 10.87 -32.81 -14.49
CA GLY A 57 10.55 -34.18 -14.88
C GLY A 57 10.27 -34.36 -16.37
N PRO A 58 9.60 -35.46 -16.74
CA PRO A 58 9.29 -35.80 -18.15
C PRO A 58 8.34 -34.80 -18.81
N ALA A 59 8.35 -34.81 -20.14
CA ALA A 59 7.40 -34.06 -20.93
C ALA A 59 5.95 -34.55 -20.74
N MET A 60 4.98 -33.66 -20.91
CA MET A 60 3.58 -34.04 -20.94
C MET A 60 3.30 -35.04 -22.05
N GLY A 61 2.39 -35.99 -21.80
CA GLY A 61 2.13 -37.10 -22.70
C GLY A 61 3.04 -38.32 -22.48
N THR A 62 4.10 -38.23 -21.66
CA THR A 62 5.00 -39.34 -21.34
C THR A 62 4.35 -40.27 -20.33
N GLU A 63 4.52 -41.58 -20.52
CA GLU A 63 4.14 -42.63 -19.56
C GLU A 63 5.12 -42.60 -18.36
N TYR A 64 4.60 -42.65 -17.14
CA TYR A 64 5.39 -42.76 -15.91
C TYR A 64 4.72 -43.76 -14.94
N THR A 65 5.48 -44.24 -13.97
CA THR A 65 4.96 -45.16 -12.94
C THR A 65 4.79 -44.43 -11.60
N PHE A 66 3.56 -44.47 -11.07
CA PHE A 66 3.24 -43.99 -9.74
C PHE A 66 2.56 -45.07 -8.93
N ASN A 67 3.12 -45.41 -7.76
CA ASN A 67 2.63 -46.51 -6.89
C ASN A 67 2.38 -47.82 -7.65
N GLY A 68 3.31 -48.21 -8.56
CA GLY A 68 3.21 -49.42 -9.36
C GLY A 68 2.19 -49.35 -10.51
N GLN A 69 1.51 -48.26 -10.72
CA GLN A 69 0.56 -48.04 -11.82
C GLN A 69 1.14 -47.14 -12.91
N LYS A 70 0.92 -47.53 -14.16
CA LYS A 70 1.25 -46.69 -15.31
C LYS A 70 0.26 -45.53 -15.44
N ARG A 71 0.76 -44.31 -15.58
CA ARG A 71 0.02 -43.10 -15.79
C ARG A 71 0.64 -42.30 -16.92
N ILE A 72 -0.14 -41.42 -17.54
CA ILE A 72 0.34 -40.44 -18.54
C ILE A 72 0.45 -39.09 -17.88
N MET A 73 1.60 -38.42 -18.04
CA MET A 73 1.84 -37.08 -17.57
C MET A 73 0.87 -36.09 -18.22
N GLN A 74 0.05 -35.42 -17.42
CA GLN A 74 -0.97 -34.48 -17.89
C GLN A 74 -0.79 -33.10 -17.22
N TYR A 75 -1.17 -32.04 -17.93
CA TYR A 75 -1.15 -30.69 -17.41
C TYR A 75 -2.46 -30.34 -16.67
N TYR A 76 -2.31 -29.71 -15.50
CA TYR A 76 -3.41 -29.14 -14.72
C TYR A 76 -3.14 -27.66 -14.44
N ASP A 77 -4.15 -26.80 -14.66
CA ASP A 77 -4.07 -25.40 -14.27
C ASP A 77 -4.46 -25.26 -12.79
N ASN A 78 -3.46 -25.36 -11.92
CA ASN A 78 -3.66 -25.35 -10.48
C ASN A 78 -4.08 -23.97 -9.95
N VAL A 79 -3.68 -22.90 -10.62
CA VAL A 79 -4.08 -21.54 -10.24
C VAL A 79 -5.58 -21.36 -10.48
N ASP A 80 -6.05 -21.67 -11.68
CA ASP A 80 -7.47 -21.57 -12.03
C ASP A 80 -8.35 -22.54 -11.24
N SER A 81 -7.81 -23.72 -10.92
CA SER A 81 -8.53 -24.76 -10.16
C SER A 81 -8.67 -24.44 -8.67
N PHE A 82 -7.74 -23.72 -8.07
CA PHE A 82 -7.76 -23.39 -6.64
C PHE A 82 -8.55 -22.12 -6.33
N PHE A 83 -8.30 -21.05 -7.07
CA PHE A 83 -8.98 -19.78 -6.84
C PHE A 83 -10.41 -19.83 -7.38
N LYS A 84 -11.32 -19.22 -6.65
CA LYS A 84 -12.72 -19.09 -7.06
C LYS A 84 -13.05 -17.66 -7.48
N THR A 85 -14.21 -17.45 -8.06
CA THR A 85 -14.74 -16.10 -8.23
C THR A 85 -15.10 -15.54 -6.86
N GLY A 86 -14.43 -14.45 -6.47
CA GLY A 86 -14.79 -13.69 -5.29
C GLY A 86 -16.08 -12.90 -5.52
N THR A 87 -16.83 -12.62 -4.47
CA THR A 87 -18.06 -11.85 -4.53
C THR A 87 -18.11 -10.81 -3.43
N ASN A 88 -18.55 -9.60 -3.75
CA ASN A 88 -18.79 -8.55 -2.79
C ASN A 88 -20.19 -8.00 -2.98
N LEU A 89 -20.99 -8.04 -1.92
CA LEU A 89 -22.29 -7.40 -1.85
C LEU A 89 -22.20 -6.21 -0.91
N THR A 90 -22.57 -5.02 -1.38
CA THR A 90 -22.65 -3.84 -0.54
C THR A 90 -24.03 -3.22 -0.65
N GLU A 91 -24.67 -3.06 0.49
CA GLU A 91 -25.99 -2.47 0.63
C GLU A 91 -25.91 -1.21 1.49
N SER A 92 -26.66 -0.19 1.11
CA SER A 92 -26.70 1.08 1.83
C SER A 92 -28.09 1.69 1.82
N ILE A 93 -28.53 2.11 2.99
CA ILE A 93 -29.69 2.98 3.15
C ILE A 93 -29.21 4.27 3.81
N SER A 94 -29.63 5.40 3.28
CA SER A 94 -29.32 6.69 3.89
C SER A 94 -30.53 7.62 3.87
N PHE A 95 -30.65 8.37 4.94
CA PHE A 95 -31.61 9.47 5.10
C PHE A 95 -30.84 10.78 5.13
N SER A 96 -31.27 11.76 4.33
CA SER A 96 -30.68 13.09 4.27
C SER A 96 -31.77 14.12 4.09
N GLN A 97 -32.02 14.94 5.11
CA GLN A 97 -33.04 15.98 5.05
C GLN A 97 -32.58 17.22 5.83
N GLN A 98 -33.10 18.37 5.43
CA GLN A 98 -32.91 19.63 6.12
C GLN A 98 -34.28 20.26 6.36
N TYR A 99 -34.59 20.54 7.61
CA TYR A 99 -35.80 21.17 8.08
C TYR A 99 -35.43 22.51 8.73
N ASP A 100 -35.74 23.62 8.10
CA ASP A 100 -35.42 24.98 8.57
C ASP A 100 -33.94 25.08 9.04
N LYS A 101 -33.72 25.11 10.35
CA LYS A 101 -32.40 25.26 10.99
C LYS A 101 -31.71 23.95 11.33
N THR A 102 -32.38 22.82 11.10
CA THR A 102 -31.88 21.49 11.44
C THR A 102 -31.57 20.68 10.19
N SER A 103 -30.40 20.08 10.12
CA SER A 103 -30.09 19.11 9.08
C SER A 103 -29.68 17.78 9.70
N ILE A 104 -30.24 16.69 9.18
CA ILE A 104 -30.01 15.32 9.68
C ILE A 104 -29.54 14.45 8.54
N TYR A 105 -28.50 13.71 8.80
CA TYR A 105 -28.00 12.64 7.96
C TYR A 105 -27.86 11.35 8.78
N ALA A 106 -28.46 10.27 8.29
CA ALA A 106 -28.30 8.94 8.85
C ALA A 106 -27.96 7.97 7.74
N SER A 107 -27.09 7.00 7.98
CA SER A 107 -26.84 5.93 7.01
C SER A 107 -26.45 4.63 7.69
N LEU A 108 -26.92 3.53 7.11
CA LEU A 108 -26.48 2.18 7.41
C LEU A 108 -25.91 1.58 6.13
N ASN A 109 -24.69 1.06 6.23
CA ASN A 109 -24.03 0.34 5.13
C ASN A 109 -23.62 -1.05 5.65
N ARG A 110 -23.90 -2.07 4.86
CA ARG A 110 -23.45 -3.43 5.06
C ARG A 110 -22.63 -3.86 3.86
N MET A 111 -21.50 -4.50 4.08
CA MET A 111 -20.64 -5.11 3.07
C MET A 111 -20.37 -6.54 3.50
N ASP A 112 -20.62 -7.47 2.62
CA ASP A 112 -20.32 -8.88 2.75
C ASP A 112 -19.40 -9.28 1.60
N ASP A 113 -18.17 -9.63 1.93
CA ASP A 113 -17.11 -9.98 0.97
C ASP A 113 -16.69 -11.43 1.15
N SER A 114 -16.77 -12.19 0.09
CA SER A 114 -16.18 -13.52 -0.03
C SER A 114 -15.06 -13.47 -1.05
N SER A 115 -13.82 -13.61 -0.59
CA SER A 115 -12.62 -13.48 -1.42
C SER A 115 -12.56 -14.55 -2.52
N LYS A 116 -11.75 -14.28 -3.56
CA LYS A 116 -11.34 -15.32 -4.52
C LYS A 116 -10.52 -16.45 -3.87
N ILE A 117 -10.00 -16.23 -2.67
CA ILE A 117 -9.29 -17.21 -1.87
C ILE A 117 -10.32 -18.02 -1.09
N PRO A 118 -10.32 -19.37 -1.19
CA PRO A 118 -11.24 -20.20 -0.43
C PRO A 118 -11.14 -19.92 1.08
N GLY A 119 -12.27 -19.76 1.77
CA GLY A 119 -12.32 -19.55 3.23
C GLY A 119 -12.07 -18.13 3.72
N ALA A 120 -11.53 -17.23 2.90
CA ALA A 120 -11.27 -15.86 3.31
C ALA A 120 -12.50 -14.97 3.13
N THR A 121 -12.95 -14.30 4.21
CA THR A 121 -14.12 -13.41 4.20
C THR A 121 -13.85 -12.09 4.93
N LEU A 122 -14.61 -11.06 4.58
CA LEU A 122 -14.62 -9.77 5.28
C LEU A 122 -16.03 -9.19 5.31
N ASP A 123 -16.58 -9.04 6.52
CA ASP A 123 -17.85 -8.39 6.75
C ASP A 123 -17.67 -7.03 7.40
N ARG A 124 -18.43 -6.03 6.95
CA ARG A 124 -18.41 -4.70 7.57
C ARG A 124 -19.76 -4.08 7.66
N THR A 125 -20.14 -3.66 8.86
CA THR A 125 -21.32 -2.83 9.12
C THR A 125 -20.90 -1.44 9.57
N ASN A 126 -21.47 -0.41 8.97
CA ASN A 126 -21.17 0.98 9.26
C ASN A 126 -22.46 1.77 9.46
N LEU A 127 -22.69 2.26 10.67
CA LEU A 127 -23.80 3.14 11.04
C LEU A 127 -23.26 4.55 11.25
N THR A 128 -23.84 5.55 10.57
CA THR A 128 -23.48 6.96 10.72
C THR A 128 -24.71 7.79 11.05
N LEU A 129 -24.60 8.63 12.06
CA LEU A 129 -25.59 9.64 12.42
C LEU A 129 -24.89 11.00 12.49
N ARG A 130 -25.46 12.02 11.86
CA ARG A 130 -24.98 13.40 11.95
C ARG A 130 -26.16 14.34 12.03
N ALA A 131 -26.12 15.27 12.99
CA ALA A 131 -27.07 16.33 13.14
C ALA A 131 -26.34 17.68 13.12
N PHE A 132 -26.89 18.64 12.40
CA PHE A 132 -26.45 20.01 12.42
C PHE A 132 -27.66 20.90 12.79
N TYR A 133 -27.48 21.83 13.72
CA TYR A 133 -28.51 22.69 14.20
C TYR A 133 -28.01 24.12 14.44
N THR A 134 -28.77 25.11 13.95
CA THR A 134 -28.51 26.52 14.24
C THR A 134 -29.58 27.05 15.19
N PHE A 135 -29.16 27.84 16.19
CA PHE A 135 -30.05 28.33 17.24
C PHE A 135 -29.59 29.66 17.86
N GLY A 136 -30.41 30.18 18.78
CA GLY A 136 -30.17 31.43 19.42
C GLY A 136 -30.66 32.63 18.60
N LYS A 137 -30.45 33.84 19.14
CA LYS A 137 -30.80 35.09 18.43
C LYS A 137 -29.94 35.21 17.17
N ASP A 138 -30.57 35.51 16.05
CA ASP A 138 -29.94 35.71 14.74
C ASP A 138 -29.11 34.47 14.27
N ASP A 139 -29.47 33.25 14.71
CA ASP A 139 -28.79 31.99 14.38
C ASP A 139 -27.27 32.00 14.66
N ARG A 140 -26.89 32.67 15.73
CA ARG A 140 -25.47 32.87 16.07
C ARG A 140 -24.77 31.58 16.55
N TRP A 141 -25.53 30.63 17.05
CA TRP A 141 -25.00 29.35 17.48
C TRP A 141 -25.19 28.29 16.41
N SER A 142 -24.19 27.43 16.19
CA SER A 142 -24.33 26.23 15.41
C SER A 142 -23.66 25.05 16.09
N LEU A 143 -24.40 23.98 16.18
CA LEU A 143 -23.96 22.67 16.71
C LEU A 143 -23.86 21.68 15.53
N ASP A 144 -22.73 21.00 15.38
CA ASP A 144 -22.53 19.90 14.44
C ASP A 144 -22.05 18.69 15.23
N ALA A 145 -22.85 17.63 15.27
CA ALA A 145 -22.52 16.41 15.99
C ALA A 145 -22.62 15.21 15.07
N LYS A 146 -21.61 14.33 15.12
CA LYS A 146 -21.53 13.10 14.32
C LYS A 146 -21.07 11.94 15.19
N VAL A 147 -21.77 10.81 15.07
CA VAL A 147 -21.33 9.52 15.61
C VAL A 147 -21.33 8.50 14.47
N GLN A 148 -20.30 7.72 14.41
CA GLN A 148 -20.18 6.61 13.47
C GLN A 148 -19.69 5.37 14.22
N TYR A 149 -20.41 4.28 14.06
CA TYR A 149 -20.03 2.95 14.54
C TYR A 149 -19.66 2.07 13.36
N ILE A 150 -18.53 1.37 13.46
CA ILE A 150 -18.03 0.45 12.45
C ILE A 150 -17.70 -0.86 13.14
N ASN A 151 -18.39 -1.93 12.73
CA ASN A 151 -18.01 -3.29 13.05
C ASN A 151 -17.36 -3.93 11.82
N THR A 152 -16.23 -4.60 12.00
CA THR A 152 -15.53 -5.34 10.95
C THR A 152 -15.14 -6.71 11.50
N ASN A 153 -15.51 -7.77 10.77
CA ASN A 153 -15.10 -9.15 11.02
C ASN A 153 -14.31 -9.63 9.80
N ALA A 154 -13.20 -10.28 10.03
CA ALA A 154 -12.41 -10.88 8.96
C ALA A 154 -11.95 -12.26 9.36
N ASP A 155 -12.09 -13.20 8.44
CA ASP A 155 -11.63 -14.58 8.57
C ASP A 155 -10.55 -14.89 7.54
N ASN A 156 -9.56 -15.66 7.96
CA ASN A 156 -8.54 -16.26 7.12
C ASN A 156 -7.81 -15.27 6.22
N ARG A 157 -7.27 -14.20 6.81
CA ARG A 157 -6.36 -13.31 6.10
C ARG A 157 -5.14 -14.09 5.64
N PRO A 158 -4.84 -14.15 4.32
CA PRO A 158 -3.80 -15.01 3.79
C PRO A 158 -2.40 -14.55 4.21
N MET A 159 -1.51 -15.51 4.40
CA MET A 159 -0.09 -15.27 4.58
C MET A 159 0.58 -14.99 3.24
N THR A 160 1.63 -14.16 3.24
CA THR A 160 2.40 -13.79 2.05
C THR A 160 3.90 -13.96 2.29
N GLY A 161 4.70 -13.84 1.24
CA GLY A 161 6.15 -13.93 1.30
C GLY A 161 6.69 -15.34 1.40
N SER A 162 7.91 -15.49 1.93
CA SER A 162 8.61 -16.77 2.03
C SER A 162 8.10 -17.70 3.14
N ASN A 163 6.93 -17.41 3.69
CA ASN A 163 6.27 -18.24 4.68
C ASN A 163 5.78 -19.55 4.04
N ASP A 164 5.98 -20.69 4.69
CA ASP A 164 5.51 -22.01 4.21
C ASP A 164 3.99 -22.17 4.25
N GLN A 165 3.27 -21.32 4.98
CA GLN A 165 1.80 -21.19 4.93
C GLN A 165 1.32 -20.30 3.79
N ASN A 166 2.22 -19.71 2.99
CA ASN A 166 1.85 -18.92 1.84
C ASN A 166 1.32 -19.84 0.73
N MET A 167 0.02 -19.92 0.61
CA MET A 167 -0.66 -20.72 -0.41
C MET A 167 -0.30 -20.30 -1.83
N PHE A 168 -0.07 -19.01 -2.07
CA PHE A 168 0.28 -18.49 -3.40
C PHE A 168 1.60 -19.08 -3.87
N ARG A 169 2.61 -19.07 -2.99
CA ARG A 169 3.89 -19.69 -3.26
C ARG A 169 3.73 -21.20 -3.55
N THR A 170 2.97 -21.89 -2.72
CA THR A 170 2.74 -23.34 -2.88
C THR A 170 2.04 -23.66 -4.21
N ILE A 171 1.00 -22.92 -4.58
CA ILE A 171 0.25 -23.14 -5.83
C ILE A 171 1.10 -22.80 -7.05
N TYR A 172 1.87 -21.69 -6.99
CA TYR A 172 2.74 -21.33 -8.10
C TYR A 172 3.86 -22.34 -8.33
N GLN A 173 4.43 -22.89 -7.27
CA GLN A 173 5.50 -23.90 -7.34
C GLN A 173 4.98 -25.34 -7.54
N LEU A 174 3.69 -25.61 -7.30
CA LEU A 174 3.13 -26.96 -7.47
C LEU A 174 3.36 -27.47 -8.89
N PRO A 175 3.95 -28.67 -9.05
CA PRO A 175 4.19 -29.24 -10.37
C PRO A 175 2.91 -29.31 -11.21
N SER A 176 2.99 -28.90 -12.48
CA SER A 176 1.81 -28.81 -13.37
C SER A 176 1.18 -30.14 -13.73
N SER A 177 1.85 -31.27 -13.43
CA SER A 177 1.30 -32.63 -13.59
C SER A 177 0.53 -33.12 -12.37
N MET A 178 0.47 -32.33 -11.30
CA MET A 178 -0.32 -32.63 -10.11
C MET A 178 -1.61 -31.82 -10.14
N ASP A 179 -2.73 -32.42 -9.80
CA ASP A 179 -4.01 -31.74 -9.68
C ASP A 179 -4.22 -31.30 -8.24
N ILE A 180 -4.29 -29.99 -7.99
CA ILE A 180 -4.53 -29.46 -6.64
C ILE A 180 -5.86 -29.94 -6.04
N ARG A 181 -6.83 -30.31 -6.88
CA ARG A 181 -8.15 -30.82 -6.45
C ARG A 181 -8.07 -32.17 -5.76
N ASP A 182 -7.04 -32.99 -6.04
CA ASP A 182 -6.79 -34.27 -5.35
C ASP A 182 -6.48 -34.06 -3.86
N TYR A 183 -6.08 -32.84 -3.47
CA TYR A 183 -5.76 -32.42 -2.11
C TYR A 183 -6.86 -31.56 -1.47
N SER A 184 -8.03 -31.45 -2.12
CA SER A 184 -9.17 -30.63 -1.62
C SER A 184 -9.75 -31.16 -0.31
N ASN A 185 -9.64 -32.50 -0.05
CA ASN A 185 -9.73 -33.03 1.31
C ASN A 185 -8.35 -32.92 1.97
N PRO A 186 -8.14 -31.93 2.86
CA PRO A 186 -6.82 -31.67 3.42
C PRO A 186 -6.40 -32.67 4.50
N LEU A 187 -7.29 -33.60 4.90
CA LEU A 187 -7.04 -34.64 5.91
C LEU A 187 -6.90 -36.00 5.26
N THR A 188 -5.95 -36.79 5.76
CA THR A 188 -5.93 -38.23 5.57
C THR A 188 -6.94 -38.90 6.52
N ASP A 189 -7.23 -40.19 6.29
CA ASP A 189 -8.09 -40.98 7.19
C ASP A 189 -7.53 -41.06 8.62
N GLU A 190 -6.23 -40.86 8.78
CA GLU A 190 -5.52 -40.83 10.05
C GLU A 190 -5.52 -39.47 10.73
N GLY A 191 -6.18 -38.45 10.13
CA GLY A 191 -6.25 -37.09 10.65
C GLY A 191 -4.98 -36.26 10.49
N LYS A 192 -4.07 -36.66 9.59
CA LYS A 192 -2.86 -35.93 9.23
C LYS A 192 -3.10 -35.04 7.99
N ILE A 193 -2.17 -34.15 7.73
CA ILE A 193 -2.22 -33.35 6.49
C ILE A 193 -2.10 -34.26 5.26
N ASN A 194 -3.06 -34.15 4.35
CA ASN A 194 -3.01 -34.77 3.04
C ASN A 194 -2.16 -33.92 2.09
N TRP A 195 -0.87 -34.24 1.97
CA TRP A 195 0.06 -33.55 1.09
C TRP A 195 1.12 -34.52 0.58
N TYR A 196 1.62 -34.28 -0.63
CA TYR A 196 2.49 -35.25 -1.32
C TYR A 196 3.93 -35.31 -0.77
N ASN A 197 4.37 -34.29 -0.04
CA ASN A 197 5.71 -34.28 0.56
C ASN A 197 5.71 -33.42 1.85
N ASN A 198 6.89 -33.35 2.50
CA ASN A 198 7.09 -32.55 3.70
C ASN A 198 7.51 -31.08 3.42
N SER A 199 7.53 -30.65 2.14
CA SER A 199 7.89 -29.30 1.72
C SER A 199 6.65 -28.51 1.39
N GLY A 200 6.50 -27.37 2.02
CA GLY A 200 5.29 -26.55 1.90
C GLY A 200 4.11 -27.12 2.68
N MET A 201 2.94 -26.61 2.40
CA MET A 201 1.70 -26.96 3.08
C MET A 201 0.56 -27.03 2.06
N ASN A 202 -0.32 -28.03 2.22
CA ASN A 202 -1.55 -28.10 1.45
C ASN A 202 -2.31 -26.75 1.58
N PRO A 203 -2.59 -26.02 0.48
CA PRO A 203 -3.31 -24.76 0.52
C PRO A 203 -4.68 -24.85 1.17
N TYR A 204 -5.41 -25.97 0.98
CA TYR A 204 -6.71 -26.17 1.65
C TYR A 204 -6.56 -26.40 3.15
N TRP A 205 -5.46 -27.01 3.60
CA TRP A 205 -5.17 -27.09 5.03
C TRP A 205 -4.93 -25.72 5.62
N ALA A 206 -4.13 -24.87 4.94
CA ALA A 206 -3.85 -23.52 5.39
C ALA A 206 -5.14 -22.69 5.58
N GLU A 207 -6.13 -22.87 4.69
CA GLU A 207 -7.39 -22.15 4.74
C GLU A 207 -8.39 -22.70 5.76
N LEU A 208 -8.45 -24.01 5.93
CA LEU A 208 -9.50 -24.65 6.73
C LEU A 208 -9.07 -24.95 8.17
N TYR A 209 -7.77 -25.09 8.43
CA TYR A 209 -7.23 -25.52 9.71
C TYR A 209 -6.26 -24.53 10.36
N ASN A 210 -5.48 -23.79 9.57
CA ASN A 210 -4.60 -22.76 10.11
C ASN A 210 -5.29 -21.39 10.04
N THR A 211 -6.37 -21.25 10.79
CA THR A 211 -7.29 -20.13 10.67
C THR A 211 -6.88 -18.93 11.51
N ASN A 212 -7.23 -17.76 11.05
CA ASN A 212 -7.19 -16.54 11.83
C ASN A 212 -8.54 -15.82 11.74
N HIS A 213 -8.90 -15.12 12.82
CA HIS A 213 -10.13 -14.36 12.91
C HIS A 213 -9.86 -13.06 13.65
N ASP A 214 -10.39 -11.94 13.15
CA ASP A 214 -10.39 -10.68 13.88
C ASP A 214 -11.74 -9.98 13.83
N THR A 215 -12.16 -9.44 14.98
CA THR A 215 -13.34 -8.58 15.12
C THR A 215 -12.90 -7.22 15.64
N ARG A 216 -13.28 -6.15 14.93
CA ARG A 216 -13.03 -4.77 15.34
C ARG A 216 -14.33 -3.99 15.49
N ASN A 217 -14.53 -3.43 16.68
CA ASN A 217 -15.58 -2.47 16.98
C ASN A 217 -14.97 -1.08 17.13
N ARG A 218 -15.38 -0.11 16.29
CA ARG A 218 -14.82 1.25 16.25
C ARG A 218 -15.92 2.30 16.35
N PHE A 219 -15.70 3.29 17.18
CA PHE A 219 -16.51 4.50 17.27
C PHE A 219 -15.69 5.71 16.85
N LEU A 220 -16.26 6.51 15.94
CA LEU A 220 -15.75 7.81 15.56
C LEU A 220 -16.80 8.85 15.95
N MET A 221 -16.44 9.71 16.88
CA MET A 221 -17.34 10.74 17.41
C MET A 221 -16.73 12.11 17.21
N ASN A 222 -17.53 13.07 16.76
CA ASN A 222 -17.14 14.46 16.63
C ASN A 222 -18.30 15.35 17.02
N ALA A 223 -18.02 16.38 17.80
CA ALA A 223 -18.97 17.45 18.11
C ALA A 223 -18.26 18.79 17.99
N SER A 224 -18.92 19.78 17.39
CA SER A 224 -18.43 21.17 17.36
C SER A 224 -19.56 22.12 17.72
N LEU A 225 -19.22 23.11 18.51
CA LEU A 225 -20.09 24.23 18.85
C LEU A 225 -19.41 25.52 18.38
N LYS A 226 -20.07 26.23 17.48
CA LYS A 226 -19.60 27.48 16.91
C LYS A 226 -20.49 28.62 17.31
N TYR A 227 -19.90 29.75 17.71
CA TYR A 227 -20.59 31.00 17.98
C TYR A 227 -20.11 32.11 17.03
N LYS A 228 -21.07 32.81 16.44
CA LYS A 228 -20.83 33.92 15.54
C LYS A 228 -21.03 35.25 16.32
N PHE A 229 -19.93 35.88 16.71
CA PHE A 229 -19.97 37.18 17.43
C PHE A 229 -20.48 38.29 16.54
N THR A 230 -19.89 38.35 15.34
CA THR A 230 -20.22 39.27 14.26
C THR A 230 -20.18 38.52 12.93
N ASP A 231 -20.48 39.20 11.80
CA ASP A 231 -20.38 38.56 10.48
C ASP A 231 -18.94 38.21 10.09
N TRP A 232 -17.96 38.88 10.70
CA TRP A 232 -16.54 38.70 10.41
C TRP A 232 -15.76 37.98 11.53
N LEU A 233 -16.35 37.72 12.72
CA LEU A 233 -15.69 37.09 13.86
C LEU A 233 -16.52 35.93 14.40
N ASN A 234 -15.92 34.77 14.49
CA ASN A 234 -16.53 33.58 15.10
C ASN A 234 -15.52 32.80 15.92
N ALA A 235 -16.01 31.99 16.86
CA ALA A 235 -15.23 31.02 17.59
C ALA A 235 -15.89 29.65 17.55
N GLU A 236 -15.09 28.61 17.55
CA GLU A 236 -15.53 27.22 17.52
C GLU A 236 -14.73 26.41 18.53
N ILE A 237 -15.42 25.54 19.25
CA ILE A 237 -14.82 24.47 20.04
C ILE A 237 -15.21 23.13 19.44
N LYS A 238 -14.26 22.18 19.42
CA LYS A 238 -14.47 20.84 18.87
C LYS A 238 -13.97 19.79 19.84
N ALA A 239 -14.72 18.71 19.94
CA ALA A 239 -14.28 17.47 20.56
C ALA A 239 -14.38 16.34 19.55
N GLY A 240 -13.33 15.58 19.40
CA GLY A 240 -13.26 14.38 18.53
C GLY A 240 -12.73 13.21 19.31
N SER A 241 -13.28 12.03 19.08
CA SER A 241 -12.79 10.77 19.63
C SER A 241 -12.82 9.68 18.58
N ASP A 242 -11.73 8.95 18.46
CA ASP A 242 -11.60 7.72 17.70
C ASP A 242 -11.22 6.61 18.67
N MET A 243 -12.09 5.62 18.85
CA MET A 243 -11.83 4.52 19.75
C MET A 243 -12.23 3.18 19.14
N TYR A 244 -11.37 2.18 19.31
CA TYR A 244 -11.69 0.83 18.88
C TYR A 244 -11.16 -0.24 19.83
N ASN A 245 -11.86 -1.37 19.84
CA ASN A 245 -11.42 -2.64 20.37
C ASN A 245 -11.25 -3.62 19.20
N THR A 246 -10.14 -4.35 19.17
CA THR A 246 -9.90 -5.46 18.23
C THR A 246 -9.60 -6.70 19.03
N GLU A 247 -10.37 -7.75 18.81
CA GLU A 247 -10.13 -9.09 19.29
C GLU A 247 -9.66 -9.94 18.11
N SER A 248 -8.58 -10.67 18.27
CA SER A 248 -8.06 -11.55 17.23
C SER A 248 -7.61 -12.88 17.81
N ASN A 249 -7.79 -13.95 17.06
CA ASN A 249 -7.26 -15.26 17.40
C ASN A 249 -6.63 -15.94 16.18
N ASN A 250 -5.62 -16.75 16.46
CA ASN A 250 -4.97 -17.59 15.47
C ASN A 250 -4.93 -19.03 15.97
N LYS A 251 -5.23 -19.96 15.08
CA LYS A 251 -5.23 -21.39 15.34
C LYS A 251 -4.29 -22.08 14.37
N LEU A 252 -3.44 -22.95 14.88
CA LEU A 252 -2.64 -23.88 14.11
C LEU A 252 -3.03 -25.28 14.55
N TYR A 253 -3.59 -26.08 13.64
CA TYR A 253 -4.00 -27.46 13.93
C TYR A 253 -2.80 -28.40 13.99
N ALA A 254 -2.91 -29.42 14.85
CA ALA A 254 -1.97 -30.55 14.86
C ALA A 254 -2.12 -31.37 13.59
N GLY A 255 -1.03 -32.02 13.19
CA GLY A 255 -1.02 -32.92 12.02
C GLY A 255 -0.31 -32.37 10.80
N SER A 256 0.03 -31.08 10.77
CA SER A 256 0.88 -30.50 9.74
C SER A 256 2.37 -30.64 10.12
N ASN A 257 3.26 -30.44 9.16
CA ASN A 257 4.71 -30.40 9.39
C ASN A 257 5.19 -29.14 10.12
N ARG A 258 4.30 -28.18 10.37
CA ARG A 258 4.62 -26.98 11.17
C ARG A 258 4.64 -27.32 12.65
N ASN A 259 5.45 -26.57 13.40
CA ASN A 259 5.57 -26.70 14.85
C ASN A 259 5.74 -28.18 15.30
N ASN A 260 6.49 -28.96 14.52
CA ASN A 260 6.69 -30.41 14.79
C ASN A 260 5.36 -31.20 14.94
N GLY A 261 4.35 -30.82 14.17
CA GLY A 261 3.02 -31.46 14.23
C GLY A 261 2.12 -31.02 15.40
N ASN A 262 2.57 -30.10 16.26
CA ASN A 262 1.80 -29.63 17.40
C ASN A 262 0.82 -28.52 17.03
N SER A 263 -0.35 -28.53 17.68
CA SER A 263 -1.29 -27.40 17.57
C SER A 263 -0.87 -26.20 18.41
N GLN A 264 -1.23 -25.00 17.96
CA GLN A 264 -0.99 -23.72 18.63
C GLN A 264 -2.26 -22.88 18.72
N TYR A 265 -2.29 -22.00 19.69
CA TYR A 265 -3.36 -21.02 19.84
C TYR A 265 -2.81 -19.67 20.30
N SER A 266 -3.26 -18.61 19.66
CA SER A 266 -2.97 -17.24 20.07
C SER A 266 -4.27 -16.44 20.18
N LEU A 267 -4.37 -15.61 21.21
CA LEU A 267 -5.46 -14.68 21.45
C LEU A 267 -4.88 -13.30 21.75
N GLU A 268 -5.36 -12.27 21.07
CA GLU A 268 -4.96 -10.88 21.32
C GLU A 268 -6.19 -9.98 21.45
N GLU A 269 -6.21 -9.16 22.49
CA GLU A 269 -7.12 -8.03 22.64
C GLU A 269 -6.33 -6.73 22.56
N LYS A 270 -6.77 -5.80 21.72
CA LYS A 270 -6.14 -4.50 21.50
C LYS A 270 -7.16 -3.38 21.62
N LYS A 271 -6.91 -2.45 22.54
CA LYS A 271 -7.75 -1.25 22.76
C LYS A 271 -6.98 -0.01 22.34
N PHE A 272 -7.67 0.88 21.66
CA PHE A 272 -7.12 2.15 21.21
C PHE A 272 -8.11 3.26 21.42
N TYR A 273 -7.63 4.43 21.84
CA TYR A 273 -8.35 5.68 21.69
C TYR A 273 -7.42 6.84 21.34
N GLU A 274 -7.97 7.78 20.59
CA GLU A 274 -7.40 9.10 20.35
C GLU A 274 -8.48 10.16 20.56
N ASN A 275 -8.26 11.05 21.53
CA ASN A 275 -9.13 12.17 21.85
C ASN A 275 -8.47 13.47 21.43
N ASN A 276 -9.25 14.35 20.79
CA ASN A 276 -8.83 15.67 20.35
C ASN A 276 -9.82 16.72 20.88
N PHE A 277 -9.34 17.69 21.62
CA PHE A 277 -10.10 18.86 22.04
C PHE A 277 -9.45 20.10 21.44
N SER A 278 -10.19 20.85 20.64
CA SER A 278 -9.65 22.02 19.97
C SER A 278 -10.56 23.25 20.08
N PHE A 279 -9.95 24.40 20.02
CA PHE A 279 -10.65 25.68 19.83
C PHE A 279 -10.07 26.38 18.61
N LEU A 280 -10.90 27.19 17.96
CA LEU A 280 -10.51 28.02 16.83
C LEU A 280 -11.29 29.34 16.89
N ILE A 281 -10.57 30.44 16.87
CA ILE A 281 -11.11 31.79 16.66
C ILE A 281 -10.77 32.20 15.24
N SER A 282 -11.75 32.68 14.48
CA SER A 282 -11.57 33.07 13.08
C SER A 282 -12.17 34.44 12.84
N ALA A 283 -11.38 35.32 12.26
CA ALA A 283 -11.80 36.66 11.80
C ALA A 283 -11.51 36.75 10.31
N GLN A 284 -12.49 37.21 9.53
CA GLN A 284 -12.34 37.42 8.09
C GLN A 284 -13.14 38.65 7.67
N LYS A 285 -12.50 39.54 6.95
CA LYS A 285 -13.16 40.72 6.38
C LYS A 285 -12.54 41.07 5.02
N ASP A 286 -13.36 41.13 3.97
CA ASP A 286 -12.89 41.34 2.60
C ASP A 286 -12.41 42.80 2.36
N HIS A 287 -12.96 43.76 3.07
CA HIS A 287 -12.56 45.17 3.05
C HIS A 287 -12.26 45.63 4.48
N LEU A 288 -11.04 45.40 4.94
CA LEU A 288 -10.59 45.85 6.26
C LEU A 288 -10.21 47.36 6.24
N ILE A 289 -9.38 47.74 5.26
CA ILE A 289 -8.94 49.10 4.99
C ILE A 289 -8.86 49.27 3.48
N ASN A 290 -9.72 50.15 2.91
CA ASN A 290 -9.82 50.35 1.45
C ASN A 290 -9.96 49.04 0.69
N LYS A 291 -8.98 48.70 -0.17
CA LYS A 291 -8.91 47.46 -0.99
C LYS A 291 -8.26 46.29 -0.30
N PHE A 292 -7.81 46.44 0.93
CA PHE A 292 -7.18 45.37 1.67
C PHE A 292 -8.23 44.54 2.42
N GLY A 293 -8.26 43.26 2.16
CA GLY A 293 -8.96 42.23 2.97
C GLY A 293 -8.00 41.47 3.87
N GLY A 294 -8.53 40.85 4.91
CA GLY A 294 -7.73 40.08 5.83
C GLY A 294 -8.47 38.87 6.41
N THR A 295 -7.71 37.84 6.68
CA THR A 295 -8.15 36.65 7.40
C THR A 295 -7.16 36.37 8.53
N MET A 296 -7.66 36.14 9.74
CA MET A 296 -6.84 35.76 10.87
C MET A 296 -7.50 34.59 11.59
N THR A 297 -6.73 33.56 11.89
CA THR A 297 -7.18 32.48 12.76
C THR A 297 -6.20 32.27 13.89
N PHE A 298 -6.72 31.87 15.05
CA PHE A 298 -5.92 31.44 16.18
C PHE A 298 -6.62 30.27 16.84
N GLY A 299 -5.89 29.17 17.10
CA GLY A 299 -6.44 27.96 17.66
C GLY A 299 -5.44 27.15 18.44
N GLY A 300 -5.96 26.14 19.11
CA GLY A 300 -5.17 25.17 19.82
C GLY A 300 -5.82 23.80 19.79
N ASN A 301 -5.02 22.77 20.04
CA ASN A 301 -5.48 21.39 20.12
C ASN A 301 -4.77 20.65 21.26
N LEU A 302 -5.54 19.86 22.00
CA LEU A 302 -5.06 18.90 22.99
C LEU A 302 -5.37 17.50 22.44
N MET A 303 -4.34 16.76 22.08
CA MET A 303 -4.43 15.40 21.61
C MET A 303 -3.92 14.42 22.66
N GLU A 304 -4.69 13.39 22.93
CA GLU A 304 -4.31 12.25 23.76
C GLU A 304 -4.58 10.95 23.01
N ARG A 305 -3.54 10.13 22.83
CA ARG A 305 -3.60 8.81 22.20
C ARG A 305 -3.11 7.75 23.16
N LYS A 306 -3.90 6.68 23.33
CA LYS A 306 -3.50 5.53 24.14
C LYS A 306 -3.84 4.23 23.41
N SER A 307 -2.92 3.29 23.45
CA SER A 307 -3.10 1.92 22.98
C SER A 307 -2.65 0.95 24.06
N THR A 308 -3.48 -0.04 24.36
CA THR A 308 -3.16 -1.15 25.25
C THR A 308 -3.46 -2.46 24.56
N GLY A 309 -2.67 -3.49 24.82
CA GLY A 309 -2.92 -4.83 24.27
C GLY A 309 -2.53 -5.89 25.28
N LEU A 310 -3.28 -6.98 25.23
CA LEU A 310 -2.96 -8.21 25.93
C LEU A 310 -2.96 -9.33 24.91
N LYS A 311 -1.82 -10.00 24.78
CA LYS A 311 -1.65 -11.17 23.91
C LYS A 311 -1.27 -12.37 24.75
N GLY A 312 -1.93 -13.50 24.52
CA GLY A 312 -1.60 -14.80 25.05
C GLY A 312 -1.27 -15.75 23.90
N ASP A 313 -0.14 -16.45 24.01
CA ASP A 313 0.29 -17.48 23.05
C ASP A 313 0.45 -18.82 23.79
N ALA A 314 -0.16 -19.87 23.27
CA ALA A 314 0.07 -21.26 23.63
C ALA A 314 0.79 -21.93 22.46
N THR A 315 2.13 -22.07 22.55
CA THR A 315 2.98 -22.52 21.45
C THR A 315 2.89 -24.05 21.22
N LYS A 316 2.38 -24.78 22.20
CA LYS A 316 2.09 -26.21 22.12
C LYS A 316 0.89 -26.54 23.01
N LEU A 317 -0.16 -27.10 22.43
CA LEU A 317 -1.34 -27.54 23.16
C LEU A 317 -1.15 -28.97 23.68
N THR A 318 -1.51 -29.22 24.94
CA THR A 318 -1.41 -30.52 25.59
C THR A 318 -2.42 -31.51 24.98
N VAL A 319 -3.66 -31.11 24.82
CA VAL A 319 -4.69 -31.85 24.07
C VAL A 319 -4.75 -31.24 22.68
N PRO A 320 -4.38 -31.96 21.61
CA PRO A 320 -4.38 -31.42 20.25
C PRO A 320 -5.73 -30.83 19.86
N ASN A 321 -5.66 -29.67 19.20
CA ASN A 321 -6.82 -28.96 18.62
C ASN A 321 -7.91 -28.49 19.62
N LEU A 322 -7.66 -28.57 20.93
CA LEU A 322 -8.46 -27.92 21.93
C LEU A 322 -7.92 -26.50 22.19
N PHE A 323 -8.43 -25.53 21.44
CA PHE A 323 -7.92 -24.15 21.39
C PHE A 323 -8.30 -23.36 22.65
N ASN A 324 -7.45 -23.44 23.65
CA ASN A 324 -7.53 -22.71 24.91
C ASN A 324 -6.12 -22.44 25.43
N LEU A 325 -5.86 -21.24 25.92
CA LEU A 325 -4.52 -20.84 26.43
C LEU A 325 -4.06 -21.71 27.60
N LEU A 326 -5.00 -22.18 28.44
CA LEU A 326 -4.67 -23.04 29.57
C LEU A 326 -4.39 -24.49 29.19
N ASN A 327 -4.72 -24.89 27.96
CA ASN A 327 -4.41 -26.21 27.42
C ASN A 327 -2.97 -26.28 26.92
N SER A 328 -2.01 -25.82 27.71
CA SER A 328 -0.57 -25.86 27.41
C SER A 328 0.24 -25.91 28.71
N SER A 329 1.47 -26.40 28.64
CA SER A 329 2.38 -26.35 29.80
C SER A 329 2.75 -24.88 30.14
N LYS A 330 3.30 -24.66 31.34
CA LYS A 330 3.78 -23.30 31.72
C LYS A 330 4.87 -22.78 30.79
N ASN A 331 5.72 -23.64 30.27
CA ASN A 331 6.84 -23.29 29.39
C ASN A 331 6.38 -22.98 27.96
N ASP A 332 5.21 -23.47 27.57
CA ASP A 332 4.61 -23.27 26.26
C ASP A 332 3.62 -22.08 26.24
N ARG A 333 3.46 -21.37 27.36
CA ARG A 333 2.62 -20.16 27.46
C ARG A 333 3.46 -18.91 27.51
N ASN A 334 3.04 -17.93 26.72
CA ASN A 334 3.60 -16.60 26.80
C ASN A 334 2.47 -15.57 26.86
N PHE A 335 2.61 -14.59 27.74
CA PHE A 335 1.70 -13.45 27.84
C PHE A 335 2.49 -12.18 27.63
N LYS A 336 1.96 -11.28 26.80
CA LYS A 336 2.59 -10.00 26.52
C LYS A 336 1.57 -8.89 26.68
N GLU A 337 1.87 -7.94 27.56
CA GLU A 337 1.16 -6.68 27.64
C GLU A 337 1.88 -5.61 26.81
N THR A 338 1.11 -4.78 26.13
CA THR A 338 1.60 -3.61 25.41
C THR A 338 0.90 -2.36 25.93
N TYR A 339 1.65 -1.30 26.08
CA TYR A 339 1.14 -0.02 26.54
C TYR A 339 1.84 1.10 25.77
N ASN A 340 1.06 1.97 25.12
CA ASN A 340 1.57 3.15 24.45
C ASN A 340 0.65 4.33 24.79
N HIS A 341 1.24 5.43 25.28
CA HIS A 341 0.49 6.63 25.64
C HIS A 341 1.25 7.88 25.21
N LYS A 342 0.61 8.71 24.42
CA LYS A 342 1.20 9.92 23.85
C LYS A 342 0.23 11.09 23.95
N LYS A 343 0.76 12.26 24.28
CA LYS A 343 0.03 13.54 24.30
C LYS A 343 0.77 14.57 23.47
N ILE A 344 0.01 15.34 22.70
CA ILE A 344 0.52 16.49 21.95
C ILE A 344 -0.40 17.67 22.20
N ASN A 345 0.18 18.75 22.73
CA ASN A 345 -0.49 20.04 22.84
C ASN A 345 -0.03 20.94 21.71
N SER A 346 -0.94 21.68 21.11
CA SER A 346 -0.64 22.51 19.94
C SER A 346 -1.24 23.89 20.06
N LEU A 347 -0.50 24.89 19.61
CA LEU A 347 -1.03 26.23 19.30
C LEU A 347 -0.70 26.56 17.85
N TYR A 348 -1.66 27.12 17.13
CA TYR A 348 -1.50 27.47 15.72
C TYR A 348 -2.30 28.69 15.33
N GLY A 349 -1.87 29.33 14.25
CA GLY A 349 -2.61 30.44 13.69
C GLY A 349 -2.27 30.68 12.23
N THR A 350 -3.12 31.43 11.58
CA THR A 350 -2.94 31.90 10.19
C THR A 350 -3.18 33.40 10.12
N LEU A 351 -2.43 34.04 9.25
CA LEU A 351 -2.64 35.46 8.87
C LEU A 351 -2.64 35.53 7.37
N GLY A 352 -3.78 35.90 6.77
CA GLY A 352 -3.93 36.13 5.35
C GLY A 352 -4.24 37.61 5.08
N ILE A 353 -3.58 38.18 4.10
CA ILE A 353 -3.84 39.54 3.59
C ILE A 353 -4.08 39.41 2.11
N ASN A 354 -5.14 40.07 1.61
CA ASN A 354 -5.35 40.18 0.18
C ASN A 354 -5.51 41.65 -0.21
N TYR A 355 -5.07 41.97 -1.42
CA TYR A 355 -5.29 43.27 -2.03
C TYR A 355 -6.28 43.11 -3.18
N ASP A 356 -7.47 43.71 -2.99
CA ASP A 356 -8.56 43.73 -3.98
C ASP A 356 -8.93 42.38 -4.61
N GLY A 357 -8.65 41.28 -3.89
CA GLY A 357 -8.97 39.90 -4.31
C GLY A 357 -8.08 39.31 -5.41
N TRP A 358 -6.94 39.96 -5.76
CA TRP A 358 -6.04 39.44 -6.81
C TRP A 358 -4.59 39.22 -6.39
N ILE A 359 -4.11 39.82 -5.28
CA ILE A 359 -2.88 39.36 -4.58
C ILE A 359 -3.27 38.86 -3.21
N PHE A 360 -2.66 37.73 -2.85
CA PHE A 360 -2.81 37.11 -1.55
C PHE A 360 -1.44 36.81 -0.96
N LEU A 361 -1.28 37.08 0.31
CA LEU A 361 -0.14 36.67 1.12
C LEU A 361 -0.67 36.01 2.37
N ASP A 362 -0.31 34.73 2.56
CA ASP A 362 -0.72 33.94 3.71
C ASP A 362 0.49 33.47 4.49
N ALA A 363 0.43 33.60 5.80
CA ALA A 363 1.42 33.07 6.72
C ALA A 363 0.73 32.18 7.74
N THR A 364 1.35 31.03 8.05
CA THR A 364 0.87 30.14 9.10
C THR A 364 1.99 29.85 10.09
N PHE A 365 1.62 29.61 11.31
CA PHE A 365 2.54 29.16 12.34
C PHE A 365 1.87 28.08 13.17
N ARG A 366 2.68 27.11 13.62
CA ARG A 366 2.26 26.10 14.57
C ARG A 366 3.41 25.73 15.49
N ASN A 367 3.10 25.55 16.76
CA ASN A 367 4.00 24.98 17.74
C ASN A 367 3.34 23.78 18.41
N ASP A 368 4.03 22.65 18.43
CA ASP A 368 3.60 21.44 19.09
C ASP A 368 4.51 21.13 20.27
N TRP A 369 3.93 20.60 21.35
CA TRP A 369 4.61 20.08 22.53
C TRP A 369 4.25 18.59 22.66
N SER A 370 5.22 17.71 22.35
CA SER A 370 5.02 16.27 22.38
C SER A 370 5.58 15.63 23.63
N SER A 371 4.81 14.73 24.24
CA SER A 371 5.26 13.91 25.36
C SER A 371 6.25 12.80 24.95
N ALA A 372 6.43 12.55 23.66
CA ALA A 372 7.37 11.56 23.14
C ALA A 372 8.82 12.08 23.10
N LEU A 373 9.03 13.39 23.24
CA LEU A 373 10.34 14.04 23.22
C LEU A 373 10.77 14.49 24.63
N SER A 374 12.08 14.66 24.84
CA SER A 374 12.64 15.15 26.10
C SER A 374 12.13 16.56 26.43
N LYS A 375 12.21 16.94 27.69
CA LYS A 375 11.73 18.26 28.19
C LYS A 375 12.34 19.42 27.40
N GLU A 376 13.63 19.30 27.02
CA GLU A 376 14.39 20.29 26.26
C GLU A 376 13.97 20.36 24.77
N ASN A 377 13.54 19.23 24.18
CA ASN A 377 13.28 19.09 22.76
C ASN A 377 11.79 18.87 22.40
N ARG A 378 10.90 18.82 23.39
CA ARG A 378 9.47 18.52 23.17
C ARG A 378 8.70 19.59 22.41
N SER A 379 9.22 20.84 22.42
CA SER A 379 8.61 21.97 21.72
C SER A 379 9.26 22.16 20.36
N PHE A 380 8.47 22.14 19.30
CA PHE A 380 8.94 22.37 17.94
C PHE A 380 7.99 23.25 17.16
N PHE A 381 8.58 24.29 16.59
CA PHE A 381 7.87 25.35 15.84
C PHE A 381 8.13 25.18 14.35
N TYR A 382 7.08 25.36 13.55
CA TYR A 382 7.16 25.28 12.10
C TYR A 382 6.20 26.26 11.42
N PRO A 383 6.77 27.22 10.64
CA PRO A 383 6.03 28.23 9.91
C PRO A 383 5.77 27.80 8.46
N SER A 384 4.81 28.47 7.82
CA SER A 384 4.73 28.54 6.37
C SER A 384 4.38 29.95 5.89
N ILE A 385 4.77 30.25 4.67
CA ILE A 385 4.38 31.47 3.96
C ILE A 385 4.03 31.12 2.51
N SER A 386 2.95 31.70 2.01
CA SER A 386 2.58 31.54 0.60
C SER A 386 2.11 32.87 0.02
N ALA A 387 2.40 33.06 -1.26
CA ALA A 387 1.93 34.19 -2.04
C ALA A 387 1.24 33.68 -3.31
N SER A 388 0.16 34.32 -3.68
CA SER A 388 -0.48 34.05 -4.96
C SER A 388 -0.96 35.34 -5.62
N TRP A 389 -0.86 35.35 -6.94
CA TRP A 389 -1.23 36.48 -7.78
C TRP A 389 -2.17 36.02 -8.90
N ILE A 390 -3.42 36.50 -8.87
CA ILE A 390 -4.42 36.23 -9.91
C ILE A 390 -4.33 37.36 -10.94
N ILE A 391 -3.56 37.13 -11.98
CA ILE A 391 -3.24 38.12 -13.03
C ILE A 391 -4.51 38.50 -13.79
N SER A 392 -5.38 37.55 -14.10
CA SER A 392 -6.65 37.80 -14.79
C SER A 392 -7.53 38.80 -14.05
N ASP A 393 -7.64 38.65 -12.72
CA ASP A 393 -8.47 39.52 -11.90
C ASP A 393 -7.85 40.91 -11.76
N MET A 394 -6.52 40.99 -11.64
CA MET A 394 -5.81 42.28 -11.68
C MET A 394 -6.09 43.05 -12.98
N VAL A 395 -5.97 42.37 -14.14
CA VAL A 395 -6.21 42.98 -15.45
C VAL A 395 -7.65 43.53 -15.53
N GLY A 396 -8.64 42.77 -15.06
CA GLY A 396 -10.03 43.27 -14.97
C GLY A 396 -10.22 44.48 -14.05
N LYS A 397 -9.56 44.45 -12.88
CA LYS A 397 -9.63 45.53 -11.89
C LYS A 397 -8.98 46.86 -12.34
N ILE A 398 -7.95 46.82 -13.19
CA ILE A 398 -7.33 48.02 -13.79
C ILE A 398 -8.03 48.51 -15.07
N GLY A 399 -9.22 47.96 -15.36
CA GLY A 399 -10.04 48.37 -16.51
C GLY A 399 -9.55 47.86 -17.86
N LYS A 400 -8.68 46.85 -17.88
CA LYS A 400 -8.24 46.16 -19.11
C LYS A 400 -8.96 44.84 -19.27
N MET A 401 -9.09 44.38 -20.50
CA MET A 401 -9.65 43.05 -20.78
C MET A 401 -8.56 42.08 -21.21
N MET A 402 -8.65 40.86 -20.69
CA MET A 402 -7.86 39.75 -21.23
C MET A 402 -8.34 39.44 -22.65
N PRO A 403 -7.45 38.91 -23.53
CA PRO A 403 -7.89 38.36 -24.81
C PRO A 403 -9.02 37.34 -24.60
N SER A 404 -10.03 37.31 -25.45
CA SER A 404 -11.21 36.44 -25.28
C SER A 404 -10.89 34.94 -25.21
N TRP A 405 -9.76 34.54 -25.75
CA TRP A 405 -9.27 33.15 -25.67
C TRP A 405 -8.51 32.81 -24.37
N PHE A 406 -8.10 33.81 -23.57
CA PHE A 406 -7.32 33.63 -22.34
C PHE A 406 -8.19 34.01 -21.13
N THR A 407 -8.66 33.01 -20.40
CA THR A 407 -9.73 33.21 -19.40
C THR A 407 -9.19 33.47 -18.01
N TYR A 408 -8.08 32.78 -17.61
CA TYR A 408 -7.58 32.86 -16.25
C TYR A 408 -6.06 32.61 -16.18
N ALA A 409 -5.39 33.40 -15.34
CA ALA A 409 -3.98 33.23 -15.03
C ALA A 409 -3.71 33.49 -13.55
N LYS A 410 -3.05 32.51 -12.90
CA LYS A 410 -2.61 32.59 -11.50
C LYS A 410 -1.19 32.07 -11.37
N VAL A 411 -0.36 32.78 -10.60
CA VAL A 411 0.96 32.33 -10.17
C VAL A 411 0.92 32.16 -8.66
N ARG A 412 1.60 31.12 -8.15
CA ARG A 412 1.72 30.86 -6.71
C ARG A 412 3.14 30.47 -6.35
N ALA A 413 3.57 30.82 -5.14
CA ALA A 413 4.83 30.37 -4.56
C ALA A 413 4.62 30.17 -3.06
N SER A 414 5.26 29.16 -2.50
CA SER A 414 5.19 28.87 -1.08
C SER A 414 6.48 28.30 -0.51
N PHE A 415 6.67 28.56 0.76
CA PHE A 415 7.65 27.91 1.60
C PHE A 415 6.93 27.37 2.84
N ALA A 416 7.17 26.11 3.18
CA ALA A 416 6.56 25.50 4.36
C ALA A 416 7.58 24.64 5.10
N GLN A 417 7.46 24.63 6.43
CA GLN A 417 8.13 23.67 7.29
C GLN A 417 7.09 22.82 8.01
N VAL A 418 7.42 21.54 8.22
CA VAL A 418 6.60 20.60 8.97
C VAL A 418 7.52 19.79 9.89
N GLY A 419 7.18 19.72 11.16
CA GLY A 419 7.82 18.85 12.14
C GLY A 419 7.08 17.51 12.25
N ASN A 420 7.82 16.45 12.58
CA ASN A 420 7.27 15.17 12.98
C ASN A 420 8.05 14.67 14.20
N ASP A 421 7.35 14.10 15.18
CA ASP A 421 7.96 13.52 16.37
C ASP A 421 8.11 12.00 16.23
N MET A 422 8.44 11.31 17.32
CA MET A 422 8.61 9.88 17.38
C MET A 422 7.48 9.18 18.16
N ASP A 423 7.54 7.86 18.19
CA ASP A 423 6.67 7.07 19.05
C ASP A 423 7.00 7.27 20.53
N ALA A 424 6.01 7.01 21.39
CA ALA A 424 6.22 7.15 22.82
C ALA A 424 7.27 6.16 23.35
N TYR A 425 7.93 6.55 24.43
CA TYR A 425 8.92 5.76 25.21
C TYR A 425 10.24 5.45 24.50
N GLN A 426 10.53 6.03 23.36
CA GLN A 426 11.81 5.89 22.65
C GLN A 426 12.92 6.84 23.15
N LEU A 427 12.79 7.35 24.37
CA LEU A 427 13.82 8.14 25.08
C LEU A 427 14.43 7.38 26.26
N TYR A 428 13.89 6.20 26.59
CA TYR A 428 14.20 5.49 27.80
C TYR A 428 14.91 4.19 27.49
N ASN A 429 16.09 3.99 28.12
CA ASN A 429 16.81 2.74 28.06
C ASN A 429 16.42 1.93 29.29
N TYR A 430 15.77 0.81 29.12
CA TYR A 430 15.31 -0.09 30.17
C TYR A 430 15.73 -1.52 29.90
N TYR A 431 15.52 -2.39 30.86
CA TYR A 431 15.76 -3.82 30.71
C TYR A 431 14.43 -4.54 30.50
N GLU A 432 14.37 -5.35 29.48
CA GLU A 432 13.26 -6.30 29.30
C GLU A 432 13.42 -7.45 30.29
N ILE A 433 12.35 -7.77 31.03
CA ILE A 433 12.34 -8.94 31.90
C ILE A 433 12.11 -10.18 31.04
N SER A 434 13.00 -11.15 31.16
CA SER A 434 12.96 -12.42 30.45
C SER A 434 13.21 -13.58 31.41
N SER A 435 13.14 -14.80 30.94
CA SER A 435 13.54 -15.98 31.69
C SER A 435 14.65 -16.74 30.95
N ASP A 436 15.61 -17.26 31.67
CA ASP A 436 16.60 -18.19 31.15
C ASP A 436 15.98 -19.60 30.90
N PRO A 437 16.69 -20.54 30.26
CA PRO A 437 16.19 -21.89 30.04
C PRO A 437 15.83 -22.66 31.32
N ASN A 438 16.37 -22.25 32.48
CA ASN A 438 16.07 -22.86 33.79
C ASN A 438 14.88 -22.21 34.49
N GLY A 439 14.26 -21.20 33.86
CA GLY A 439 13.11 -20.47 34.41
C GLY A 439 13.48 -19.34 35.39
N ASN A 440 14.75 -18.98 35.52
CA ASN A 440 15.14 -17.83 36.34
C ASN A 440 14.87 -16.52 35.64
N THR A 441 14.44 -15.52 36.39
CA THR A 441 14.21 -14.18 35.83
C THR A 441 15.51 -13.50 35.44
N THR A 442 15.61 -13.01 34.25
CA THR A 442 16.77 -12.28 33.71
C THR A 442 16.38 -10.93 33.17
N GLY A 443 17.30 -9.97 33.19
CA GLY A 443 17.15 -8.67 32.56
C GLY A 443 17.97 -8.63 31.26
N LYS A 444 17.32 -8.34 30.14
CA LYS A 444 17.98 -8.11 28.84
C LYS A 444 17.89 -6.63 28.49
N PRO A 445 18.99 -5.93 28.16
CA PRO A 445 18.92 -4.56 27.67
C PRO A 445 18.21 -4.53 26.32
N LEU A 446 17.62 -3.39 25.98
CA LEU A 446 17.08 -3.15 24.66
C LEU A 446 18.18 -3.29 23.60
N GLU A 447 17.80 -3.71 22.40
CA GLU A 447 18.75 -3.82 21.29
C GLU A 447 19.15 -2.44 20.73
N THR A 448 18.28 -1.43 20.87
CA THR A 448 18.52 -0.04 20.43
C THR A 448 18.76 0.86 21.63
N TYR A 449 19.88 1.57 21.63
CA TYR A 449 20.14 2.66 22.56
C TYR A 449 19.37 3.92 22.15
N TYR A 450 18.52 4.42 23.02
CA TYR A 450 17.76 5.65 22.82
C TYR A 450 18.50 6.85 23.40
N ASP A 451 18.79 7.83 22.52
CA ASP A 451 19.44 9.06 22.91
C ASP A 451 18.39 10.11 23.30
N SER A 452 18.51 10.63 24.52
CA SER A 452 17.59 11.66 25.06
C SER A 452 17.70 13.02 24.34
N THR A 453 18.73 13.23 23.53
CA THR A 453 18.96 14.49 22.78
C THR A 453 18.18 14.52 21.46
N VAL A 454 17.49 13.46 21.12
CA VAL A 454 16.67 13.35 19.89
C VAL A 454 15.61 14.47 19.82
N ARG A 455 15.48 15.05 18.64
CA ARG A 455 14.53 16.14 18.29
C ARG A 455 13.51 15.66 17.27
N SER A 456 12.50 16.50 17.04
CA SER A 456 11.58 16.30 15.91
C SER A 456 12.30 16.30 14.57
N GLU A 457 11.84 15.47 13.65
CA GLU A 457 12.20 15.57 12.23
C GLU A 457 11.74 16.91 11.67
N LEU A 458 12.37 17.36 10.60
CA LEU A 458 12.04 18.63 9.95
C LEU A 458 11.99 18.46 8.42
N ILE A 459 10.84 18.70 7.85
CA ILE A 459 10.65 18.77 6.40
C ILE A 459 10.51 20.24 6.01
N SER A 460 11.34 20.70 5.07
CA SER A 460 11.29 22.05 4.51
C SER A 460 11.03 21.96 3.03
N SER A 461 9.96 22.62 2.55
CA SER A 461 9.53 22.53 1.16
C SER A 461 9.36 23.91 0.53
N TRP A 462 9.82 24.04 -0.71
CA TRP A 462 9.55 25.15 -1.63
C TRP A 462 8.64 24.65 -2.74
N GLU A 463 7.67 25.44 -3.12
CA GLU A 463 6.81 25.17 -4.25
C GLU A 463 6.58 26.45 -5.06
N ALA A 464 6.56 26.31 -6.39
CA ALA A 464 6.13 27.35 -7.31
C ALA A 464 5.20 26.76 -8.35
N GLY A 465 4.12 27.45 -8.68
CA GLY A 465 3.15 26.94 -9.64
C GLY A 465 2.46 28.01 -10.46
N VAL A 466 1.92 27.57 -11.59
CA VAL A 466 1.19 28.41 -12.53
C VAL A 466 -0.09 27.69 -12.95
N GLU A 467 -1.22 28.39 -12.85
CA GLU A 467 -2.52 27.90 -13.34
C GLU A 467 -3.00 28.82 -14.45
N LEU A 468 -3.29 28.24 -15.62
CA LEU A 468 -3.75 28.94 -16.82
C LEU A 468 -5.03 28.31 -17.33
N LYS A 469 -6.03 29.13 -17.74
CA LYS A 469 -7.24 28.62 -18.40
C LYS A 469 -7.53 29.41 -19.67
N PHE A 470 -7.99 28.69 -20.67
CA PHE A 470 -8.22 29.21 -22.02
C PHE A 470 -9.64 28.85 -22.50
N PHE A 471 -10.13 29.60 -23.49
CA PHE A 471 -11.39 29.32 -24.22
C PHE A 471 -12.58 29.13 -23.27
N ASN A 472 -12.83 30.10 -22.38
CA ASN A 472 -13.88 30.02 -21.36
C ASN A 472 -13.78 28.78 -20.47
N ASN A 473 -12.55 28.50 -19.99
CA ASN A 473 -12.19 27.34 -19.14
C ASN A 473 -12.30 25.97 -19.84
N ARG A 474 -12.37 25.93 -21.18
CA ARG A 474 -12.40 24.65 -21.93
C ARG A 474 -11.05 23.94 -21.95
N LEU A 475 -9.96 24.69 -21.77
CA LEU A 475 -8.62 24.13 -21.65
C LEU A 475 -7.93 24.76 -20.44
N GLY A 476 -7.44 23.94 -19.52
CA GLY A 476 -6.72 24.36 -18.31
C GLY A 476 -5.38 23.63 -18.18
N PHE A 477 -4.38 24.36 -17.69
CA PHE A 477 -3.07 23.86 -17.32
C PHE A 477 -2.81 24.24 -15.87
N ASP A 478 -2.37 23.28 -15.06
CA ASP A 478 -1.80 23.53 -13.73
C ASP A 478 -0.42 22.88 -13.68
N PHE A 479 0.60 23.69 -13.52
CA PHE A 479 1.99 23.24 -13.41
C PHE A 479 2.52 23.64 -12.03
N ALA A 480 3.17 22.69 -11.37
CA ALA A 480 3.88 22.91 -10.12
C ALA A 480 5.30 22.33 -10.19
N TRP A 481 6.24 23.07 -9.66
CA TRP A 481 7.58 22.63 -9.32
C TRP A 481 7.73 22.64 -7.80
N TYR A 482 8.40 21.62 -7.25
CA TYR A 482 8.68 21.58 -5.83
C TYR A 482 10.09 21.06 -5.53
N LYS A 483 10.59 21.49 -4.36
CA LYS A 483 11.82 20.99 -3.75
C LYS A 483 11.59 20.83 -2.27
N SER A 484 11.70 19.61 -1.77
CA SER A 484 11.50 19.25 -0.37
C SER A 484 12.74 18.58 0.21
N ASN A 485 13.17 19.00 1.39
CA ASN A 485 14.26 18.41 2.14
C ASN A 485 13.73 17.86 3.47
N ALA A 486 13.82 16.56 3.66
CA ALA A 486 13.56 15.89 4.93
C ALA A 486 14.87 15.79 5.70
N LYS A 487 14.98 16.56 6.77
CA LYS A 487 16.19 16.67 7.63
C LYS A 487 15.92 16.10 9.00
N ARG A 488 16.99 15.77 9.73
CA ARG A 488 16.92 15.24 11.09
C ARG A 488 16.05 13.97 11.15
N GLN A 489 16.17 13.11 10.13
CA GLN A 489 15.42 11.84 10.12
C GLN A 489 15.81 11.00 11.32
N LEU A 490 14.83 10.35 11.94
CA LEU A 490 15.05 9.42 13.03
C LEU A 490 15.56 8.10 12.46
N MET A 491 16.84 7.81 12.74
CA MET A 491 17.53 6.65 12.19
C MET A 491 18.11 5.78 13.31
N ASP A 492 17.99 4.48 13.16
CA ASP A 492 18.66 3.49 14.00
C ASP A 492 20.00 3.12 13.33
N ILE A 493 21.08 3.74 13.78
CA ILE A 493 22.42 3.48 13.24
C ILE A 493 23.07 2.28 13.95
N PRO A 494 23.74 1.37 13.23
CA PRO A 494 24.44 0.24 13.84
C PRO A 494 25.47 0.68 14.86
N MET A 495 25.58 -0.07 15.96
CA MET A 495 26.61 0.09 16.99
C MET A 495 27.47 -1.15 17.06
N ASP A 496 28.67 -0.98 17.59
CA ASP A 496 29.52 -2.12 17.95
C ASP A 496 28.81 -2.96 19.03
N TYR A 497 28.68 -4.27 18.79
CA TYR A 497 28.05 -5.18 19.75
C TYR A 497 28.72 -5.20 21.13
N MET A 498 29.98 -4.82 21.25
CA MET A 498 30.69 -4.67 22.53
C MET A 498 30.11 -3.57 23.40
N SER A 499 29.32 -2.64 22.81
CA SER A 499 28.58 -1.62 23.57
C SER A 499 27.39 -2.19 24.35
N GLY A 500 26.99 -3.42 24.08
CA GLY A 500 25.76 -4.05 24.60
C GLY A 500 24.48 -3.70 23.79
N TYR A 501 24.59 -2.89 22.73
CA TYR A 501 23.49 -2.49 21.86
C TYR A 501 23.81 -2.83 20.42
N LYS A 502 22.77 -3.12 19.61
CA LYS A 502 22.90 -3.34 18.16
C LYS A 502 22.82 -2.03 17.37
N ALA A 503 22.06 -1.07 17.89
CA ALA A 503 21.82 0.20 17.21
C ALA A 503 21.68 1.36 18.21
N ARG A 504 21.83 2.59 17.70
CA ARG A 504 21.53 3.84 18.41
C ARG A 504 20.56 4.68 17.58
N LYS A 505 19.49 5.17 18.21
CA LYS A 505 18.55 6.09 17.58
C LYS A 505 19.05 7.51 17.68
N ILE A 506 19.22 8.16 16.53
CA ILE A 506 19.67 9.55 16.43
C ILE A 506 18.87 10.31 15.35
N ASN A 507 18.96 11.64 15.40
CA ASN A 507 18.57 12.47 14.25
C ASN A 507 19.74 12.60 13.28
N ALA A 508 19.56 12.13 12.07
CA ALA A 508 20.55 12.23 11.00
C ALA A 508 19.88 12.33 9.63
N GLY A 509 20.67 12.58 8.64
CA GLY A 509 20.25 12.55 7.24
C GLY A 509 19.56 13.82 6.73
N ASN A 510 19.65 13.95 5.41
CA ASN A 510 19.02 14.96 4.60
C ASN A 510 18.64 14.33 3.25
N ILE A 511 17.36 14.05 3.09
CA ILE A 511 16.82 13.44 1.88
C ILE A 511 16.07 14.52 1.11
N GLN A 512 16.45 14.71 -0.14
CA GLN A 512 15.88 15.72 -1.01
C GLN A 512 14.99 15.09 -2.08
N ASN A 513 13.79 15.66 -2.25
CA ASN A 513 12.91 15.40 -3.38
C ASN A 513 12.77 16.67 -4.20
N THR A 514 12.97 16.59 -5.51
CA THR A 514 12.74 17.68 -6.45
C THR A 514 11.91 17.15 -7.59
N GLY A 515 10.78 17.80 -7.87
CA GLY A 515 9.89 17.28 -8.89
C GLY A 515 9.06 18.34 -9.59
N VAL A 516 8.35 17.88 -10.59
CA VAL A 516 7.39 18.64 -11.37
C VAL A 516 6.10 17.86 -11.49
N GLU A 517 4.99 18.57 -11.46
CA GLU A 517 3.64 18.05 -11.67
C GLU A 517 2.94 18.91 -12.71
N LEU A 518 2.24 18.26 -13.63
CA LEU A 518 1.46 18.93 -14.67
C LEU A 518 0.09 18.27 -14.77
N MET A 519 -0.95 19.05 -14.67
CA MET A 519 -2.32 18.65 -14.94
C MET A 519 -2.88 19.44 -16.11
N ILE A 520 -3.39 18.75 -17.11
CA ILE A 520 -4.08 19.34 -18.26
C ILE A 520 -5.52 18.89 -18.23
N ASN A 521 -6.45 19.82 -18.14
CA ASN A 521 -7.89 19.57 -18.20
C ASN A 521 -8.43 20.15 -19.50
N ALA A 522 -9.19 19.39 -20.24
CA ALA A 522 -9.83 19.87 -21.46
C ALA A 522 -11.27 19.41 -21.58
N ARG A 523 -12.11 20.27 -22.13
CA ARG A 523 -13.46 19.94 -22.62
C ARG A 523 -13.52 20.23 -24.11
N PRO A 524 -13.01 19.31 -24.97
CA PRO A 524 -12.93 19.55 -26.41
C PRO A 524 -14.30 19.72 -27.05
N ILE A 525 -15.27 18.95 -26.60
CA ILE A 525 -16.63 18.97 -27.16
C ILE A 525 -17.64 19.22 -26.04
N GLU A 526 -18.49 20.19 -26.25
CA GLU A 526 -19.63 20.51 -25.39
C GLU A 526 -20.80 20.97 -26.23
N THR A 527 -21.86 20.15 -26.25
CA THR A 527 -23.13 20.43 -26.89
C THR A 527 -24.25 20.24 -25.89
N LYS A 528 -25.50 20.51 -26.29
CA LYS A 528 -26.66 20.29 -25.42
C LYS A 528 -26.78 18.84 -24.92
N ASP A 529 -26.48 17.89 -25.78
CA ASP A 529 -26.70 16.47 -25.51
C ASP A 529 -25.41 15.68 -25.28
N PHE A 530 -24.24 16.21 -25.69
CA PHE A 530 -22.96 15.51 -25.60
C PHE A 530 -21.86 16.40 -25.01
N SER A 531 -21.11 15.86 -24.04
CA SER A 531 -19.86 16.47 -23.54
C SER A 531 -18.76 15.43 -23.43
N TRP A 532 -17.55 15.87 -23.72
CA TRP A 532 -16.32 15.12 -23.49
C TRP A 532 -15.38 15.92 -22.58
N ASP A 533 -15.12 15.38 -21.39
CA ASP A 533 -14.13 15.90 -20.45
C ASP A 533 -12.93 14.96 -20.44
N THR A 534 -11.74 15.50 -20.58
CA THR A 534 -10.48 14.75 -20.51
C THR A 534 -9.47 15.42 -19.59
N GLN A 535 -8.73 14.63 -18.85
CA GLN A 535 -7.69 15.09 -17.92
C GLN A 535 -6.44 14.24 -18.08
N LEU A 536 -5.31 14.91 -18.30
CA LEU A 536 -3.99 14.30 -18.29
C LEU A 536 -3.22 14.78 -17.05
N ASN A 537 -2.67 13.84 -16.29
CA ASN A 537 -1.79 14.09 -15.16
C ASN A 537 -0.41 13.53 -15.47
N PHE A 538 0.62 14.30 -15.19
CA PHE A 538 2.01 13.90 -15.30
C PHE A 538 2.73 14.30 -14.02
N SER A 539 3.55 13.41 -13.47
CA SER A 539 4.44 13.74 -12.35
C SER A 539 5.80 13.08 -12.53
N LYS A 540 6.84 13.82 -12.16
CA LYS A 540 8.21 13.33 -12.08
C LYS A 540 8.82 13.79 -10.77
N ASN A 541 9.37 12.84 -10.00
CA ASN A 541 10.11 13.11 -8.77
C ASN A 541 11.54 12.59 -8.90
N ASN A 542 12.51 13.41 -8.55
CA ASN A 542 13.89 13.01 -8.41
C ASN A 542 14.25 13.05 -6.91
N ASN A 543 14.52 11.88 -6.37
CA ASN A 543 14.93 11.71 -4.97
C ASN A 543 16.46 11.59 -4.89
N LYS A 544 17.06 12.22 -3.88
CA LYS A 544 18.48 12.14 -3.61
C LYS A 544 18.78 12.15 -2.11
N VAL A 545 19.60 11.24 -1.67
CA VAL A 545 20.14 11.22 -0.30
C VAL A 545 21.38 12.13 -0.26
N LEU A 546 21.24 13.33 0.29
CA LEU A 546 22.34 14.29 0.36
C LEU A 546 23.29 13.93 1.50
N GLU A 547 22.76 13.44 2.61
CA GLU A 547 23.51 13.15 3.83
C GLU A 547 22.85 12.02 4.61
N LEU A 548 23.63 11.16 5.22
CA LEU A 548 23.23 10.19 6.23
C LEU A 548 23.94 10.50 7.55
N ALA A 549 23.90 9.58 8.50
CA ALA A 549 24.65 9.72 9.77
C ALA A 549 26.16 9.66 9.51
N PRO A 550 26.99 10.36 10.32
CA PRO A 550 28.45 10.28 10.22
C PRO A 550 28.94 8.83 10.26
N GLY A 551 29.76 8.44 9.29
CA GLY A 551 30.27 7.07 9.15
C GLY A 551 29.31 6.07 8.52
N VAL A 552 28.09 6.48 8.16
CA VAL A 552 27.09 5.65 7.49
C VAL A 552 26.96 6.09 6.04
N ASN A 553 27.44 5.28 5.11
CA ASN A 553 27.34 5.57 3.66
C ASN A 553 26.05 5.02 3.03
N LYS A 554 25.44 4.00 3.64
CA LYS A 554 24.16 3.42 3.21
C LYS A 554 23.34 2.98 4.42
N TYR A 555 22.03 3.18 4.33
CA TYR A 555 21.05 2.83 5.36
C TYR A 555 20.01 1.88 4.81
N GLU A 556 19.82 0.72 5.45
CA GLU A 556 18.86 -0.30 5.02
C GLU A 556 17.42 0.16 5.25
N LEU A 557 16.60 0.12 4.21
CA LEU A 557 15.17 0.43 4.24
C LEU A 557 14.32 -0.83 4.39
N GLY A 558 14.86 -1.98 4.01
CA GLY A 558 14.22 -3.28 4.06
C GLY A 558 14.80 -4.23 3.03
N GLY A 559 14.20 -5.42 2.91
CA GLY A 559 14.60 -6.46 1.97
C GLY A 559 14.49 -7.83 2.58
N ALA A 560 15.04 -8.84 1.92
CA ALA A 560 15.08 -10.23 2.37
C ALA A 560 16.43 -10.84 2.02
N ALA A 561 17.01 -11.59 2.97
CA ALA A 561 18.30 -12.27 2.82
C ALA A 561 19.40 -11.33 2.26
N GLU A 562 20.03 -11.68 1.15
CA GLU A 562 21.10 -10.93 0.50
C GLU A 562 20.59 -9.73 -0.32
N LEU A 563 19.30 -9.72 -0.66
CA LEU A 563 18.67 -8.64 -1.42
C LEU A 563 18.17 -7.56 -0.47
N LYS A 564 18.67 -6.34 -0.64
CA LYS A 564 18.35 -5.21 0.23
C LYS A 564 18.02 -3.96 -0.57
N VAL A 565 17.17 -3.13 0.01
CA VAL A 565 16.89 -1.78 -0.49
C VAL A 565 17.54 -0.77 0.45
N TYR A 566 18.35 0.13 -0.12
CA TYR A 566 19.13 1.09 0.66
C TYR A 566 18.81 2.54 0.27
N ALA A 567 18.93 3.43 1.27
CA ALA A 567 19.22 4.83 1.06
C ALA A 567 20.74 4.99 1.01
N VAL A 568 21.30 5.46 -0.11
CA VAL A 568 22.75 5.56 -0.33
C VAL A 568 23.17 7.02 -0.38
N GLN A 569 24.15 7.42 0.45
CA GLN A 569 24.62 8.81 0.47
C GLN A 569 25.21 9.22 -0.88
N GLY A 570 24.74 10.33 -1.43
CA GLY A 570 25.06 10.81 -2.78
C GLY A 570 24.30 10.13 -3.91
N GLY A 571 23.63 8.99 -3.63
CA GLY A 571 22.77 8.23 -4.52
C GLY A 571 21.28 8.49 -4.24
N ASN A 572 20.44 7.52 -4.61
CA ASN A 572 18.99 7.59 -4.46
C ASN A 572 18.51 6.95 -3.16
N TYR A 573 17.30 7.32 -2.77
CA TYR A 573 16.57 6.67 -1.69
C TYR A 573 15.73 5.53 -2.29
N GLY A 574 16.23 4.29 -2.15
CA GLY A 574 15.55 3.12 -2.70
C GLY A 574 16.37 2.38 -3.76
N GLU A 575 17.70 2.44 -3.68
CA GLU A 575 18.57 1.60 -4.50
C GLU A 575 18.44 0.14 -4.09
N ILE A 576 18.24 -0.74 -5.07
CA ILE A 576 18.16 -2.19 -4.88
C ILE A 576 19.56 -2.76 -5.01
N TRP A 577 20.00 -3.50 -3.99
CA TRP A 577 21.31 -4.10 -3.90
C TRP A 577 21.21 -5.63 -3.78
N GLY A 578 22.02 -6.33 -4.52
CA GLY A 578 22.10 -7.80 -4.55
C GLY A 578 23.34 -8.24 -5.29
N THR A 579 23.46 -9.54 -5.53
CA THR A 579 24.57 -10.12 -6.29
C THR A 579 24.38 -9.89 -7.79
N LYS A 580 25.49 -9.75 -8.52
CA LYS A 580 25.52 -9.67 -9.98
C LYS A 580 26.06 -10.94 -10.59
N PHE A 581 25.84 -11.09 -11.89
CA PHE A 581 26.57 -12.06 -12.69
C PHE A 581 28.06 -11.70 -12.71
N MET A 582 28.90 -12.70 -12.55
CA MET A 582 30.34 -12.52 -12.76
C MET A 582 30.64 -12.25 -14.24
N ARG A 583 31.48 -11.23 -14.52
CA ARG A 583 31.83 -10.80 -15.85
C ARG A 583 33.33 -10.60 -15.95
N VAL A 584 33.87 -10.62 -17.18
CA VAL A 584 35.25 -10.26 -17.43
C VAL A 584 35.45 -8.76 -17.15
N THR A 585 36.34 -8.43 -16.24
CA THR A 585 36.62 -7.08 -15.75
C THR A 585 37.89 -6.46 -16.36
N ASP A 586 38.70 -7.25 -17.13
CA ASP A 586 39.88 -6.76 -17.83
C ASP A 586 39.45 -5.94 -19.06
N GLU A 587 39.61 -4.61 -18.96
CA GLU A 587 39.26 -3.66 -20.02
C GLU A 587 40.08 -3.87 -21.32
N ASN A 588 41.25 -4.52 -21.25
CA ASN A 588 42.07 -4.83 -22.42
C ASN A 588 41.63 -6.14 -23.09
N SER A 589 40.79 -6.91 -22.50
CA SER A 589 40.27 -8.16 -23.04
C SER A 589 39.23 -7.89 -24.13
N PRO A 590 39.27 -8.59 -25.28
CA PRO A 590 38.22 -8.53 -26.28
C PRO A 590 36.86 -9.03 -25.75
N TYR A 591 36.84 -9.65 -24.58
CA TYR A 591 35.65 -10.17 -23.89
C TYR A 591 35.22 -9.32 -22.73
N TYR A 592 35.72 -8.07 -22.58
CA TYR A 592 35.29 -7.17 -21.52
C TYR A 592 33.75 -7.09 -21.39
N GLY A 593 33.20 -7.27 -20.18
CA GLY A 593 31.76 -7.24 -19.89
C GLY A 593 30.99 -8.52 -20.25
N LYS A 594 31.59 -9.50 -20.96
CA LYS A 594 30.96 -10.80 -21.20
C LYS A 594 30.84 -11.59 -19.91
N LEU A 595 29.78 -12.47 -19.81
CA LEU A 595 29.61 -13.38 -18.69
C LEU A 595 30.82 -14.26 -18.51
N LEU A 596 31.33 -14.34 -17.30
CA LEU A 596 32.38 -15.28 -16.92
C LEU A 596 31.71 -16.52 -16.32
N LEU A 597 31.77 -17.61 -17.08
CA LEU A 597 31.22 -18.90 -16.73
C LEU A 597 32.24 -19.74 -15.94
N ASN A 598 31.75 -20.71 -15.16
CA ASN A 598 32.59 -21.71 -14.53
C ASN A 598 33.04 -22.78 -15.55
N GLU A 599 33.86 -23.73 -15.11
CA GLU A 599 34.36 -24.83 -15.94
C GLU A 599 33.27 -25.72 -16.52
N ALA A 600 32.09 -25.75 -15.91
CA ALA A 600 30.92 -26.46 -16.43
C ALA A 600 30.07 -25.64 -17.42
N GLY A 601 30.48 -24.42 -17.78
CA GLY A 601 29.72 -23.56 -18.68
C GLY A 601 28.53 -22.85 -18.04
N LEU A 602 28.46 -22.79 -16.72
CA LEU A 602 27.33 -22.20 -15.96
C LEU A 602 27.64 -20.80 -15.45
N PRO A 603 26.64 -19.91 -15.34
CA PRO A 603 26.78 -18.59 -14.75
C PRO A 603 27.26 -18.63 -13.30
N GLN A 604 28.02 -17.62 -12.89
CA GLN A 604 28.52 -17.45 -11.54
C GLN A 604 28.07 -16.15 -10.93
N SER A 605 27.87 -16.13 -9.61
CA SER A 605 27.61 -14.93 -8.82
C SER A 605 28.90 -14.22 -8.46
N THR A 606 28.92 -12.88 -8.41
CA THR A 606 30.02 -12.12 -7.82
C THR A 606 30.21 -12.40 -6.33
N GLY A 607 29.18 -12.93 -5.64
CA GLY A 607 29.18 -13.14 -4.20
C GLY A 607 29.21 -11.84 -3.37
N VAL A 608 29.26 -10.69 -4.02
CA VAL A 608 29.28 -9.36 -3.39
C VAL A 608 27.99 -8.62 -3.69
N SER A 609 27.42 -7.94 -2.66
CA SER A 609 26.25 -7.10 -2.84
C SER A 609 26.61 -5.78 -3.48
N GLU A 610 26.06 -5.53 -4.64
CA GLU A 610 26.24 -4.32 -5.44
C GLU A 610 24.88 -3.73 -5.84
N LYS A 611 24.84 -2.48 -6.31
CA LYS A 611 23.62 -1.90 -6.89
C LYS A 611 23.21 -2.68 -8.14
N ILE A 612 21.99 -3.22 -8.13
CA ILE A 612 21.41 -3.95 -9.26
C ILE A 612 20.16 -3.27 -9.83
N GLY A 613 19.61 -2.27 -9.13
CA GLY A 613 18.43 -1.53 -9.59
C GLY A 613 18.10 -0.33 -8.71
N ASP A 614 17.00 0.33 -9.04
CA ASP A 614 16.46 1.48 -8.32
C ASP A 614 14.94 1.45 -8.37
N GLN A 615 14.29 1.51 -7.22
CA GLN A 615 12.82 1.43 -7.15
C GLN A 615 12.10 2.71 -7.59
N GLN A 616 12.80 3.81 -7.85
CA GLN A 616 12.19 5.09 -8.19
C GLN A 616 11.69 5.09 -9.63
N ALA A 617 10.43 5.45 -9.84
CA ALA A 617 9.91 5.65 -11.19
C ALA A 617 10.49 6.92 -11.83
N ASP A 618 10.75 6.89 -13.12
CA ASP A 618 11.15 8.08 -13.89
C ASP A 618 10.01 9.08 -13.99
N CYS A 619 8.80 8.62 -14.24
CA CYS A 619 7.59 9.43 -14.18
C CYS A 619 6.32 8.58 -14.03
N MET A 620 5.23 9.25 -13.65
CA MET A 620 3.89 8.68 -13.57
C MET A 620 2.96 9.46 -14.51
N LEU A 621 2.07 8.73 -15.18
CA LEU A 621 1.07 9.26 -16.11
C LEU A 621 -0.31 8.80 -15.69
N GLY A 622 -1.31 9.67 -15.85
CA GLY A 622 -2.71 9.32 -15.66
C GLY A 622 -3.57 10.04 -16.70
N TRP A 623 -4.40 9.31 -17.43
CA TRP A 623 -5.29 9.86 -18.42
C TRP A 623 -6.74 9.43 -18.14
N ASN A 624 -7.55 10.38 -17.70
CA ASN A 624 -8.96 10.20 -17.40
C ASN A 624 -9.83 10.78 -18.49
N ASN A 625 -10.85 10.04 -18.89
CA ASN A 625 -11.83 10.47 -19.89
C ASN A 625 -13.25 10.23 -19.39
N SER A 626 -14.12 11.19 -19.64
CA SER A 626 -15.55 11.10 -19.32
C SER A 626 -16.36 11.64 -20.50
N PHE A 627 -17.26 10.82 -20.99
CA PHE A 627 -18.21 11.13 -22.08
C PHE A 627 -19.61 11.10 -21.50
N ARG A 628 -20.35 12.17 -21.73
CA ARG A 628 -21.78 12.21 -21.38
C ARG A 628 -22.58 12.36 -22.67
N TYR A 629 -23.51 11.47 -22.85
CA TYR A 629 -24.50 11.57 -23.90
C TYR A 629 -25.91 11.46 -23.31
N LYS A 630 -26.64 12.59 -23.25
CA LYS A 630 -27.95 12.65 -22.57
C LYS A 630 -27.86 12.10 -21.14
N ASN A 631 -28.49 10.96 -20.91
CA ASN A 631 -28.57 10.32 -19.59
C ASN A 631 -27.48 9.25 -19.38
N PHE A 632 -26.66 8.96 -20.38
CA PHE A 632 -25.52 8.04 -20.28
C PHE A 632 -24.25 8.80 -19.91
N ALA A 633 -23.42 8.20 -19.06
CA ALA A 633 -22.08 8.64 -18.77
C ALA A 633 -21.13 7.46 -18.88
N LEU A 634 -20.18 7.53 -19.82
CA LEU A 634 -19.08 6.57 -19.98
C LEU A 634 -17.79 7.23 -19.49
N SER A 635 -17.02 6.54 -18.64
CA SER A 635 -15.70 6.99 -18.25
C SER A 635 -14.69 5.86 -18.34
N PHE A 636 -13.42 6.21 -18.61
CA PHE A 636 -12.30 5.29 -18.48
C PHE A 636 -11.05 6.01 -18.01
N GLN A 637 -10.16 5.24 -17.41
CA GLN A 637 -8.87 5.69 -16.92
C GLN A 637 -7.76 4.79 -17.44
N ILE A 638 -6.73 5.42 -18.02
CA ILE A 638 -5.44 4.78 -18.31
C ILE A 638 -4.41 5.40 -17.38
N ASP A 639 -3.61 4.58 -16.75
CA ASP A 639 -2.47 5.04 -15.97
C ASP A 639 -1.21 4.27 -16.35
N GLY A 640 -0.07 4.90 -16.12
CA GLY A 640 1.23 4.36 -16.43
C GLY A 640 2.27 4.79 -15.42
N ARG A 641 3.12 3.86 -15.07
CA ARG A 641 4.41 4.06 -14.41
C ARG A 641 5.49 3.78 -15.45
N LEU A 642 6.43 4.70 -15.60
CA LEU A 642 7.58 4.52 -16.47
C LEU A 642 8.85 4.48 -15.62
N GLY A 643 9.68 3.47 -15.86
CA GLY A 643 10.93 3.26 -15.14
C GLY A 643 10.77 2.80 -13.68
N GLY A 644 11.92 2.67 -13.06
CA GLY A 644 12.12 2.03 -11.77
C GLY A 644 12.20 0.52 -11.89
N ASP A 645 12.91 -0.08 -10.94
CA ASP A 645 13.17 -1.51 -10.93
C ASP A 645 12.45 -2.19 -9.80
N ILE A 646 12.14 -3.47 -9.97
CA ILE A 646 11.57 -4.34 -8.96
C ILE A 646 12.20 -5.73 -9.05
N TYR A 647 12.62 -6.26 -7.91
CA TYR A 647 13.05 -7.66 -7.82
C TYR A 647 11.83 -8.58 -7.64
N SER A 648 11.77 -9.66 -8.42
CA SER A 648 10.72 -10.66 -8.32
C SER A 648 11.21 -11.96 -7.72
N TYR A 649 10.88 -12.19 -6.45
CA TYR A 649 11.10 -13.47 -5.78
C TYR A 649 10.18 -14.57 -6.34
N THR A 650 9.00 -14.22 -6.85
CA THR A 650 8.09 -15.18 -7.48
C THR A 650 8.74 -15.78 -8.74
N ASN A 651 9.31 -14.94 -9.62
CA ASN A 651 10.01 -15.44 -10.82
C ASN A 651 11.21 -16.31 -10.42
N TYR A 652 12.03 -15.88 -9.47
CA TYR A 652 13.13 -16.65 -8.90
C TYR A 652 12.66 -18.04 -8.44
N ALA A 653 11.60 -18.10 -7.62
CA ALA A 653 11.08 -19.35 -7.09
C ALA A 653 10.55 -20.30 -8.19
N LEU A 654 9.90 -19.74 -9.22
CA LEU A 654 9.40 -20.49 -10.36
C LEU A 654 10.52 -20.98 -11.29
N GLN A 655 11.59 -20.22 -11.44
CA GLN A 655 12.77 -20.61 -12.23
C GLN A 655 13.46 -21.83 -11.60
N ILE A 656 13.73 -21.77 -10.30
CA ILE A 656 14.37 -22.90 -9.59
C ILE A 656 13.51 -24.17 -9.66
N ALA A 657 12.20 -24.00 -9.49
CA ALA A 657 11.27 -25.12 -9.54
C ALA A 657 10.99 -25.66 -10.96
N GLY A 658 11.56 -25.06 -12.01
CA GLY A 658 11.27 -25.42 -13.40
C GLY A 658 9.83 -25.12 -13.83
N ARG A 659 9.18 -24.15 -13.16
CA ARG A 659 7.78 -23.76 -13.43
C ARG A 659 7.66 -22.52 -14.31
N ALA A 660 8.66 -21.62 -14.30
CA ALA A 660 8.64 -20.43 -15.12
C ALA A 660 8.62 -20.77 -16.63
N GLU A 661 7.91 -19.98 -17.44
CA GLU A 661 7.84 -20.18 -18.89
C GLU A 661 9.23 -20.21 -19.53
N CYS A 662 10.14 -19.34 -19.05
CA CYS A 662 11.52 -19.26 -19.53
C CYS A 662 12.36 -20.53 -19.29
N THR A 663 11.89 -21.45 -18.42
CA THR A 663 12.58 -22.75 -18.17
C THR A 663 12.28 -23.82 -19.22
N ALA A 664 11.36 -23.53 -20.14
CA ALA A 664 11.00 -24.38 -21.28
C ALA A 664 10.69 -23.50 -22.52
N PRO A 665 11.71 -22.85 -23.11
CA PRO A 665 11.53 -21.97 -24.26
C PRO A 665 10.85 -22.71 -25.40
N GLY A 666 9.77 -22.16 -25.95
CA GLY A 666 8.99 -22.82 -27.01
C GLY A 666 8.36 -24.16 -26.62
N GLY A 667 8.24 -24.47 -25.31
CA GLY A 667 7.76 -25.76 -24.81
C GLY A 667 8.78 -26.89 -24.85
N MET A 668 10.06 -26.59 -25.03
CA MET A 668 11.15 -27.57 -25.15
C MET A 668 12.22 -27.32 -24.08
N ARG A 669 12.99 -28.37 -23.76
CA ARG A 669 14.17 -28.31 -22.88
C ARG A 669 15.38 -28.96 -23.55
N GLU A 670 15.90 -28.25 -24.53
CA GLU A 670 17.13 -28.65 -25.18
C GLU A 670 18.34 -28.08 -24.45
N ASP A 671 19.44 -28.83 -24.45
CA ASP A 671 20.72 -28.36 -23.96
C ASP A 671 21.24 -27.23 -24.87
N PHE A 672 21.77 -26.18 -24.29
CA PHE A 672 22.23 -24.99 -24.99
C PHE A 672 23.57 -24.50 -24.44
N VAL A 673 24.26 -23.71 -25.25
CA VAL A 673 25.51 -23.05 -24.85
C VAL A 673 25.19 -21.67 -24.32
N VAL A 674 25.61 -21.35 -23.08
CA VAL A 674 25.45 -20.01 -22.52
C VAL A 674 26.37 -19.05 -23.21
N ASP A 675 25.87 -17.90 -23.68
CA ASP A 675 26.67 -16.82 -24.24
C ASP A 675 27.57 -16.20 -23.16
N GLY A 676 28.79 -16.67 -23.07
CA GLY A 676 29.79 -16.27 -22.10
C GLY A 676 31.14 -16.86 -22.43
N VAL A 677 32.11 -16.58 -21.58
CA VAL A 677 33.49 -17.04 -21.71
C VAL A 677 33.92 -17.83 -20.48
N ILE A 678 34.87 -18.72 -20.72
CA ILE A 678 35.51 -19.53 -19.65
C ILE A 678 36.95 -19.10 -19.55
N ARG A 679 37.47 -18.92 -18.32
CA ARG A 679 38.88 -18.63 -18.07
C ARG A 679 39.70 -19.90 -18.32
N GLN A 680 40.72 -19.79 -19.16
CA GLN A 680 41.64 -20.86 -19.50
C GLN A 680 42.75 -20.99 -18.43
N GLN A 681 43.45 -22.10 -18.45
CA GLN A 681 44.57 -22.36 -17.53
C GLN A 681 45.72 -21.36 -17.63
N ASP A 682 45.94 -20.79 -18.82
CA ASP A 682 46.91 -19.74 -19.06
C ASP A 682 46.46 -18.34 -18.65
N GLY A 683 45.22 -18.23 -18.09
CA GLY A 683 44.62 -16.97 -17.68
C GLY A 683 43.86 -16.22 -18.78
N SER A 684 43.91 -16.68 -20.01
CA SER A 684 43.14 -16.11 -21.15
C SER A 684 41.66 -16.46 -21.04
N TYR A 685 40.82 -15.87 -21.90
CA TYR A 685 39.40 -16.16 -21.99
C TYR A 685 39.05 -16.74 -23.36
N ALA A 686 38.20 -17.74 -23.41
CA ALA A 686 37.64 -18.31 -24.62
C ALA A 686 36.10 -18.43 -24.56
N PRO A 687 35.40 -18.25 -25.68
CA PRO A 687 33.95 -18.48 -25.74
C PRO A 687 33.60 -19.89 -25.28
N SER A 688 32.55 -20.00 -24.48
CA SER A 688 32.04 -21.30 -24.06
C SER A 688 31.49 -22.10 -25.24
N THR A 689 31.83 -23.38 -25.29
CA THR A 689 31.28 -24.37 -26.23
C THR A 689 30.53 -25.46 -25.47
N ILE A 690 30.46 -25.34 -24.14
CA ILE A 690 29.87 -26.37 -23.27
C ILE A 690 28.35 -26.23 -23.30
N LYS A 691 27.69 -27.33 -23.64
CA LYS A 691 26.24 -27.41 -23.54
C LYS A 691 25.82 -27.72 -22.11
N VAL A 692 24.85 -26.98 -21.61
CA VAL A 692 24.26 -27.15 -20.27
C VAL A 692 22.79 -27.41 -20.39
N SER A 693 22.22 -28.16 -19.43
CA SER A 693 20.77 -28.38 -19.39
C SER A 693 20.05 -27.11 -18.88
N GLN A 694 18.77 -26.98 -19.22
CA GLN A 694 17.94 -25.92 -18.67
C GLN A 694 17.89 -26.00 -17.13
N GLN A 695 17.85 -27.18 -16.57
CA GLN A 695 17.82 -27.37 -15.11
C GLN A 695 19.11 -26.85 -14.47
N ASP A 696 20.27 -27.27 -14.93
CA ASP A 696 21.56 -26.84 -14.37
C ASP A 696 21.74 -25.32 -14.46
N TYR A 697 21.34 -24.73 -15.59
CA TYR A 697 21.42 -23.28 -15.79
C TYR A 697 20.57 -22.51 -14.77
N TRP A 698 19.27 -22.85 -14.62
CA TRP A 698 18.38 -22.14 -13.70
C TRP A 698 18.70 -22.42 -12.23
N GLN A 699 19.19 -23.60 -11.90
CA GLN A 699 19.68 -23.90 -10.56
C GLN A 699 20.98 -23.16 -10.22
N ALA A 700 21.88 -22.96 -11.18
CA ALA A 700 23.07 -22.14 -10.99
C ALA A 700 22.72 -20.67 -10.74
N ILE A 701 21.75 -20.11 -11.49
CA ILE A 701 21.21 -18.77 -11.24
C ILE A 701 20.53 -18.71 -9.87
N GLY A 702 19.87 -19.79 -9.45
CA GLY A 702 19.15 -19.88 -8.20
C GLY A 702 20.00 -20.15 -6.96
N THR A 703 21.31 -20.10 -7.03
CA THR A 703 22.21 -20.38 -5.90
C THR A 703 21.99 -19.39 -4.74
N GLY A 704 21.86 -19.87 -3.51
CA GLY A 704 21.60 -19.07 -2.30
C GLY A 704 20.10 -18.82 -2.08
N ASN A 705 19.76 -17.86 -1.21
CA ASN A 705 18.38 -17.57 -0.81
C ASN A 705 17.62 -16.67 -1.78
N THR A 706 18.32 -15.91 -2.60
CA THR A 706 17.77 -14.94 -3.56
C THR A 706 18.37 -15.11 -4.97
N GLY A 707 19.20 -16.13 -5.16
CA GLY A 707 19.89 -16.37 -6.41
C GLY A 707 20.88 -15.26 -6.78
N ILE A 708 21.27 -15.23 -8.06
CA ILE A 708 21.96 -14.08 -8.64
C ILE A 708 20.93 -12.96 -8.77
N GLY A 709 20.99 -11.96 -7.88
CA GLY A 709 19.97 -10.91 -7.75
C GLY A 709 19.66 -10.21 -9.06
N GLU A 710 20.69 -9.91 -9.86
CA GLU A 710 20.59 -9.28 -11.18
C GLU A 710 19.67 -10.05 -12.15
N ALA A 711 19.58 -11.37 -12.03
CA ALA A 711 18.77 -12.21 -12.92
C ALA A 711 17.25 -12.01 -12.78
N ASN A 712 16.80 -11.49 -11.65
CA ASN A 712 15.39 -11.32 -11.33
C ASN A 712 15.01 -9.87 -11.01
N ILE A 713 15.80 -8.90 -11.47
CA ILE A 713 15.43 -7.50 -11.55
C ILE A 713 14.67 -7.26 -12.86
N TYR A 714 13.52 -6.64 -12.76
CA TYR A 714 12.65 -6.29 -13.87
C TYR A 714 12.38 -4.79 -13.87
N ASP A 715 12.25 -4.20 -15.06
CA ASP A 715 11.71 -2.85 -15.19
C ASP A 715 10.25 -2.84 -14.72
N ALA A 716 9.93 -1.96 -13.79
CA ALA A 716 8.58 -1.83 -13.22
C ALA A 716 7.65 -0.99 -14.10
N THR A 717 8.09 -0.62 -15.32
CA THR A 717 7.26 0.06 -16.31
C THR A 717 5.99 -0.74 -16.58
N ASN A 718 4.85 -0.07 -16.44
CA ASN A 718 3.57 -0.65 -16.79
C ASN A 718 2.59 0.42 -17.25
N ILE A 719 1.73 0.05 -18.18
CA ILE A 719 0.63 0.86 -18.70
C ILE A 719 -0.62 0.00 -18.63
N ARG A 720 -1.70 0.52 -18.02
CA ARG A 720 -2.93 -0.24 -17.86
C ARG A 720 -4.17 0.59 -18.06
N LEU A 721 -5.18 -0.05 -18.62
CA LEU A 721 -6.56 0.43 -18.59
C LEU A 721 -7.15 0.06 -17.22
N ARG A 722 -7.15 1.06 -16.31
CA ARG A 722 -7.46 0.86 -14.89
C ARG A 722 -8.94 0.61 -14.63
N ASN A 723 -9.79 1.40 -15.30
CA ASN A 723 -11.22 1.38 -15.06
C ASN A 723 -11.98 1.75 -16.33
N ILE A 724 -13.13 1.11 -16.51
CA ILE A 724 -14.20 1.55 -17.43
C ILE A 724 -15.50 1.55 -16.62
N ALA A 725 -16.27 2.63 -16.71
CA ALA A 725 -17.59 2.70 -16.06
C ALA A 725 -18.64 3.28 -17.01
N LEU A 726 -19.78 2.64 -17.07
CA LEU A 726 -20.97 3.09 -17.79
C LEU A 726 -22.11 3.30 -16.80
N ASN A 727 -22.65 4.50 -16.76
CA ASN A 727 -23.76 4.86 -15.89
C ASN A 727 -24.95 5.36 -16.70
N TYR A 728 -26.15 5.02 -16.28
CA TYR A 728 -27.41 5.53 -16.82
C TYR A 728 -28.25 6.14 -15.70
N SER A 729 -28.65 7.39 -15.88
CA SER A 729 -29.56 8.10 -14.97
C SER A 729 -30.92 8.23 -15.63
N PHE A 730 -31.96 7.63 -15.05
CA PHE A 730 -33.31 7.75 -15.57
C PHE A 730 -33.79 9.20 -15.50
N PRO A 731 -34.34 9.76 -16.59
CA PRO A 731 -34.86 11.13 -16.59
C PRO A 731 -36.06 11.25 -15.67
N SER A 732 -36.20 12.39 -14.99
CA SER A 732 -37.32 12.66 -14.08
C SER A 732 -38.69 12.50 -14.73
N SER A 733 -38.80 12.72 -16.05
CA SER A 733 -40.03 12.51 -16.80
C SER A 733 -40.54 11.06 -16.76
N MET A 734 -39.64 10.08 -16.73
CA MET A 734 -40.00 8.64 -16.61
C MET A 734 -40.36 8.27 -15.17
N LEU A 735 -39.86 8.99 -14.18
CA LEU A 735 -40.07 8.71 -12.76
C LEU A 735 -41.34 9.36 -12.20
N LYS A 736 -41.95 10.35 -12.90
CA LYS A 736 -43.12 11.12 -12.42
C LYS A 736 -44.31 10.28 -11.95
N LYS A 737 -44.47 9.05 -12.46
CA LYS A 737 -45.57 8.15 -12.11
C LYS A 737 -45.14 7.06 -11.11
N THR A 738 -43.93 7.14 -10.57
CA THR A 738 -43.37 6.21 -9.63
C THR A 738 -43.16 6.89 -8.27
N ILE A 739 -42.81 6.11 -7.26
CA ILE A 739 -42.40 6.61 -5.93
C ILE A 739 -40.95 7.10 -5.91
N PHE A 740 -40.23 6.94 -7.03
CA PHE A 740 -38.80 7.25 -7.10
C PHE A 740 -38.56 8.68 -7.58
N GLN A 741 -37.75 9.45 -6.85
CA GLN A 741 -37.19 10.73 -7.28
C GLN A 741 -35.90 10.53 -8.12
N GLN A 742 -35.20 9.42 -7.88
CA GLN A 742 -33.97 9.09 -8.58
C GLN A 742 -33.87 7.59 -8.82
N LEU A 743 -33.46 7.20 -10.03
CA LEU A 743 -33.04 5.84 -10.35
C LEU A 743 -31.76 5.95 -11.21
N LYS A 744 -30.71 5.27 -10.74
CA LYS A 744 -29.44 5.16 -11.48
C LYS A 744 -29.00 3.71 -11.53
N LEU A 745 -28.50 3.30 -12.68
CA LEU A 745 -27.84 2.02 -12.91
C LEU A 745 -26.39 2.30 -13.31
N GLY A 746 -25.47 1.50 -12.82
CA GLY A 746 -24.07 1.59 -13.19
C GLY A 746 -23.45 0.21 -13.36
N PHE A 747 -22.54 0.11 -14.31
CA PHE A 747 -21.68 -1.03 -14.51
C PHE A 747 -20.24 -0.55 -14.63
N SER A 748 -19.32 -1.19 -13.94
CA SER A 748 -17.90 -0.86 -14.05
C SER A 748 -17.02 -2.10 -13.99
N ILE A 749 -15.87 -2.00 -14.63
CA ILE A 749 -14.81 -3.00 -14.59
C ILE A 749 -13.55 -2.30 -14.10
N ASN A 750 -12.92 -2.87 -13.08
CA ASN A 750 -11.62 -2.39 -12.60
C ASN A 750 -10.51 -3.37 -13.00
N ASN A 751 -9.29 -2.87 -13.20
CA ASN A 751 -8.16 -3.62 -13.75
C ASN A 751 -8.54 -4.33 -15.05
N VAL A 752 -8.99 -3.53 -16.04
CA VAL A 752 -9.55 -4.04 -17.29
C VAL A 752 -8.51 -4.76 -18.12
N TRP A 753 -7.35 -4.13 -18.30
CA TRP A 753 -6.30 -4.65 -19.16
C TRP A 753 -4.93 -4.07 -18.79
N MET A 754 -3.92 -4.96 -18.66
CA MET A 754 -2.51 -4.58 -18.60
C MET A 754 -2.04 -4.45 -20.06
N ILE A 755 -1.89 -3.21 -20.53
CA ILE A 755 -1.50 -2.92 -21.91
C ILE A 755 -0.02 -3.28 -22.12
N TYR A 756 0.82 -2.95 -21.11
CA TYR A 756 2.25 -3.22 -21.14
C TYR A 756 2.79 -3.50 -19.73
N SER A 757 3.66 -4.49 -19.59
CA SER A 757 4.46 -4.80 -18.39
C SER A 757 5.58 -5.79 -18.72
N ASP A 758 6.75 -5.61 -18.13
CA ASP A 758 7.93 -6.48 -18.31
C ASP A 758 8.01 -7.64 -17.30
N MET A 759 7.08 -7.72 -16.35
CA MET A 759 7.18 -8.62 -15.18
C MET A 759 6.61 -10.03 -15.38
N ASN A 760 6.68 -10.63 -16.57
CA ASN A 760 6.31 -12.05 -16.81
C ASN A 760 4.95 -12.47 -16.19
N GLY A 761 3.92 -11.60 -16.29
CA GLY A 761 2.57 -11.88 -15.78
C GLY A 761 2.38 -11.55 -14.30
N ILE A 762 3.38 -11.10 -13.59
CA ILE A 762 3.28 -10.58 -12.23
C ILE A 762 2.92 -9.10 -12.29
N ASP A 763 2.00 -8.66 -11.43
CA ASP A 763 1.63 -7.25 -11.37
C ASP A 763 2.74 -6.44 -10.68
N PRO A 764 3.33 -5.42 -11.34
CA PRO A 764 4.34 -4.56 -10.73
C PRO A 764 3.88 -3.80 -9.47
N GLU A 765 2.57 -3.74 -9.22
CA GLU A 765 2.01 -3.14 -8.00
C GLU A 765 1.85 -4.15 -6.85
N ALA A 766 2.09 -5.44 -7.07
CA ALA A 766 2.05 -6.48 -6.04
C ALA A 766 3.29 -6.45 -5.14
N VAL A 767 3.52 -5.33 -4.45
CA VAL A 767 4.68 -5.11 -3.58
C VAL A 767 4.56 -5.93 -2.30
N PHE A 768 5.63 -6.61 -1.90
CA PHE A 768 5.66 -7.49 -0.72
C PHE A 768 5.61 -6.71 0.60
N ILE A 769 6.40 -5.63 0.72
CA ILE A 769 6.52 -4.86 1.95
C ILE A 769 5.85 -3.50 1.78
N THR A 770 4.58 -3.38 2.19
CA THR A 770 3.79 -2.15 2.03
C THR A 770 3.93 -1.16 3.19
N ASN A 771 4.49 -1.58 4.33
CA ASN A 771 4.63 -0.76 5.54
C ASN A 771 6.02 -0.11 5.68
N THR A 772 6.88 -0.26 4.68
CA THR A 772 8.24 0.28 4.65
C THR A 772 8.44 1.08 3.37
N ASN A 773 9.58 1.75 3.28
CA ASN A 773 10.01 2.45 2.07
C ASN A 773 10.73 1.52 1.07
N ALA A 774 10.81 0.21 1.34
CA ALA A 774 11.37 -0.81 0.45
C ALA A 774 10.27 -1.38 -0.45
N THR A 775 9.91 -0.66 -1.51
CA THR A 775 8.83 -1.03 -2.45
C THR A 775 9.32 -1.73 -3.71
N GLY A 776 10.64 -1.83 -3.91
CA GLY A 776 11.26 -2.48 -5.06
C GLY A 776 11.38 -4.01 -4.94
N PHE A 777 10.44 -4.68 -4.24
CA PHE A 777 10.51 -6.10 -3.94
C PHE A 777 9.14 -6.76 -3.97
N GLU A 778 8.98 -7.81 -4.78
CA GLU A 778 7.80 -8.66 -4.88
C GLU A 778 8.13 -10.07 -4.39
N ASN A 779 7.23 -10.73 -3.65
CA ASN A 779 7.47 -12.06 -3.09
C ASN A 779 6.17 -12.85 -2.91
N CYS A 780 5.82 -13.65 -3.92
CA CYS A 780 4.69 -14.57 -3.90
C CYS A 780 3.42 -13.93 -3.30
N ALA A 781 3.07 -12.74 -3.79
CA ALA A 781 1.87 -12.05 -3.39
C ALA A 781 0.61 -12.71 -3.97
N SER A 782 -0.54 -12.39 -3.41
CA SER A 782 -1.83 -12.77 -4.01
C SER A 782 -1.92 -12.22 -5.44
N PRO A 783 -2.40 -13.02 -6.39
CA PRO A 783 -2.70 -12.49 -7.73
C PRO A 783 -3.66 -11.31 -7.61
N THR A 784 -3.39 -10.23 -8.35
CA THR A 784 -4.27 -9.06 -8.36
C THR A 784 -5.63 -9.39 -8.97
N SER A 785 -6.66 -8.64 -8.55
CA SER A 785 -8.05 -8.92 -8.94
C SER A 785 -8.50 -8.00 -10.07
N ARG A 786 -9.29 -8.56 -10.99
CA ARG A 786 -10.21 -7.84 -11.87
C ARG A 786 -11.59 -7.91 -11.28
N SER A 787 -12.28 -6.78 -11.13
CA SER A 787 -13.63 -6.74 -10.58
C SER A 787 -14.64 -6.21 -11.59
N TYR A 788 -15.80 -6.87 -11.65
CA TYR A 788 -16.97 -6.49 -12.41
C TYR A 788 -18.06 -6.06 -11.45
N LEU A 789 -18.39 -4.78 -11.42
CA LEU A 789 -19.32 -4.18 -10.48
C LEU A 789 -20.60 -3.75 -11.19
N PHE A 790 -21.74 -4.17 -10.67
CA PHE A 790 -23.05 -3.63 -10.99
C PHE A 790 -23.63 -2.90 -9.79
N ASN A 791 -24.16 -1.70 -9.99
CA ASN A 791 -24.78 -0.91 -8.93
C ASN A 791 -26.13 -0.34 -9.31
N VAL A 792 -27.02 -0.20 -8.33
CA VAL A 792 -28.33 0.42 -8.43
C VAL A 792 -28.48 1.46 -7.32
N THR A 793 -29.01 2.64 -7.65
CA THR A 793 -29.33 3.68 -6.66
C THR A 793 -30.77 4.14 -6.85
N LEU A 794 -31.55 4.08 -5.79
CA LEU A 794 -32.96 4.49 -5.69
C LEU A 794 -33.07 5.65 -4.69
N GLY A 795 -33.67 6.76 -5.12
CA GLY A 795 -33.97 7.89 -4.24
C GLY A 795 -35.48 8.08 -4.12
N PHE A 796 -35.99 8.35 -2.92
CA PHE A 796 -37.42 8.50 -2.59
C PHE A 796 -37.71 9.90 -2.07
#